data_9bacc8ee6c240cb745ca02c780f9d5a5
#
_entry.id   9bacc8ee6c240cb745ca02c780f9d5a5
#
_cell.length_a   1.000
_cell.length_b   1.000
_cell.length_c   1.000
_cell.angle_alpha   90.00
_cell.angle_beta   90.00
_cell.angle_gamma   90.00
#
_symmetry.space_group_name_H-M   'P 1'
#
loop_
_entity.id
_entity.type
_entity.pdbx_description
1 polymer ?
#
loop_
_entity_poly.entity_id
_entity_poly.type
_entity_poly.pdbx_seq_one_letter_code
_entity_poly.pdbx_strand_id
1 'polypeptide(L)'
;MSEASVGAFPAGRLVDPDQPLTFTFDGRTIPALAGQSIAAALYAAGVRIFTRSFKYHRPRGLLCMTGDCPNCLMQVDGKPNVRTCIEPVRQGQVVCHQNAWPGLTFDVLNVFDRLHHFLPVGFYYKRFHKPRWLWPIFEHMVRNIAGLGRIDVDAELPSGSAIEHIHADVCVVGGGSSGMAAAESAAQSGAQVLLLERQPCLGGRLLFDGTEPHQVEKMVVSLKNQAGLEIRTGTSVFGLYEGNLLGAFQANRFLKIRANRITIATGSRQRPILFPNNDVPGVLLADAVLRLAYLYGVRAGRRAVIVTDSDVTGQQMAHHYRHLGIEVADVVDTRTSRIVSVLGRKHVTGVVVADHNSAATRTIHCDLVCMAATPIPANELLLQAGVRYRFDNGRWLIGQTVDGLSAAGSVAGDSAMDEPPSHDAELAQGKVFVCFCEDVTEKDLHQAVAEGFDGVETLKRYSTANMGPCQGKVCSLTTSEICARATGREVSAVGTTTSRPPAIPVELGILAAERRHQPVRRTPMHHWHEAAGATWLDAGAWKRPETYGNSLDEVRTVRTSAGLIDVSTLGKIELRGPDAGELLERIYLNSWKDLKVGRARYGAMCTEEGILFDDGVGARLGSEQYYLTATTGNADAVFQWLQMWRATWGLNVIVVNQTSNLAAMNLAGPHARQMLAKLTDLDVSATAFPYMAMREGKVAGVPCRLLRLGFVGELGYEIHCPASLARHLWEALIQAGARPFGVEAQRILRLEKGHLIIGQDTDALSSPLDAGLEWMVHFQKPIFHGKEFLLRLRQMPARSRLVGFSFPDEKGLKCPHEALRAWEGCQVV
;
A
#
# COMPACT_ATOMS: atom_id res chain seq x y z
N MET A 1 -6.14 14.99 45.56
CA MET A 1 -6.57 15.85 44.43
C MET A 1 -5.90 17.20 44.63
N SER A 2 -4.72 17.37 44.04
CA SER A 2 -4.04 18.67 44.06
C SER A 2 -4.53 19.47 42.86
N GLU A 3 -5.04 20.64 43.10
CA GLU A 3 -5.44 21.64 42.15
C GLU A 3 -4.30 21.92 41.15
N ALA A 4 -4.33 21.24 40.00
CA ALA A 4 -3.65 21.72 38.85
C ALA A 4 -4.43 22.94 38.35
N SER A 5 -4.06 24.12 38.80
CA SER A 5 -4.59 25.38 38.32
C SER A 5 -4.45 25.40 36.82
N VAL A 6 -5.57 25.29 36.14
CA VAL A 6 -5.73 25.70 34.73
C VAL A 6 -5.48 27.21 34.71
N GLY A 7 -4.23 27.60 34.57
CA GLY A 7 -3.92 29.01 34.28
C GLY A 7 -4.64 29.37 32.98
N ALA A 8 -5.33 30.50 32.98
CA ALA A 8 -6.11 30.99 31.85
C ALA A 8 -5.24 31.17 30.62
N PHE A 9 -5.07 30.12 29.82
CA PHE A 9 -4.64 30.21 28.45
C PHE A 9 -5.82 30.75 27.63
N PRO A 10 -5.56 31.51 26.58
CA PRO A 10 -6.60 31.83 25.64
C PRO A 10 -7.25 30.51 25.20
N ALA A 11 -8.56 30.48 25.14
CA ALA A 11 -9.31 29.32 24.65
C ALA A 11 -8.67 28.86 23.33
N GLY A 12 -8.28 27.58 23.25
CA GLY A 12 -7.60 27.05 22.04
C GLY A 12 -8.47 27.27 20.81
N ARG A 13 -7.86 27.71 19.70
CA ARG A 13 -8.60 28.12 18.47
C ARG A 13 -9.49 27.02 17.88
N LEU A 14 -9.18 25.74 18.18
CA LEU A 14 -9.97 24.60 17.74
C LEU A 14 -10.96 24.08 18.79
N VAL A 15 -10.90 24.61 20.00
CA VAL A 15 -11.64 24.11 21.17
C VAL A 15 -12.92 24.89 21.38
N ASP A 16 -14.01 24.17 21.54
CA ASP A 16 -15.28 24.74 22.02
C ASP A 16 -15.37 24.56 23.56
N PRO A 17 -15.19 25.63 24.33
CA PRO A 17 -15.20 25.54 25.80
C PRO A 17 -16.59 25.19 26.36
N ASP A 18 -17.66 25.40 25.62
CA ASP A 18 -19.05 25.20 26.04
C ASP A 18 -19.53 23.75 25.78
N GLN A 19 -18.68 22.92 25.14
CA GLN A 19 -18.99 21.52 24.84
C GLN A 19 -18.03 20.55 25.54
N PRO A 20 -18.27 20.26 26.86
CA PRO A 20 -17.49 19.25 27.58
C PRO A 20 -17.80 17.85 27.08
N LEU A 21 -16.75 17.03 26.92
CA LEU A 21 -16.79 15.64 26.51
C LEU A 21 -16.05 14.76 27.50
N THR A 22 -16.34 13.46 27.47
CA THR A 22 -15.57 12.46 28.21
C THR A 22 -15.23 11.28 27.32
N PHE A 23 -14.06 10.72 27.52
CA PHE A 23 -13.62 9.46 26.90
C PHE A 23 -12.87 8.61 27.92
N THR A 24 -12.55 7.37 27.58
CA THR A 24 -11.78 6.48 28.49
C THR A 24 -10.37 6.29 27.96
N PHE A 25 -9.40 6.27 28.86
CA PHE A 25 -8.01 5.89 28.56
C PHE A 25 -7.56 4.82 29.57
N ASP A 26 -7.24 3.63 29.07
CA ASP A 26 -6.90 2.45 29.88
C ASP A 26 -7.89 2.23 31.02
N GLY A 27 -9.19 2.34 30.73
CA GLY A 27 -10.28 2.19 31.68
C GLY A 27 -10.53 3.39 32.62
N ARG A 28 -9.77 4.49 32.50
CA ARG A 28 -9.97 5.72 33.29
C ARG A 28 -10.75 6.74 32.48
N THR A 29 -11.75 7.36 33.06
CA THR A 29 -12.47 8.47 32.42
C THR A 29 -11.62 9.73 32.41
N ILE A 30 -11.47 10.33 31.21
CA ILE A 30 -10.71 11.57 30.97
C ILE A 30 -11.69 12.65 30.52
N PRO A 31 -11.72 13.82 31.18
CA PRO A 31 -12.47 14.97 30.73
C PRO A 31 -11.75 15.64 29.55
N ALA A 32 -12.53 16.14 28.59
CA ALA A 32 -12.03 16.85 27.41
C ALA A 32 -13.04 17.90 26.98
N LEU A 33 -12.65 18.72 25.99
CA LEU A 33 -13.52 19.68 25.34
C LEU A 33 -13.61 19.34 23.83
N ALA A 34 -14.74 19.61 23.22
CA ALA A 34 -14.91 19.45 21.77
C ALA A 34 -13.83 20.24 21.02
N GLY A 35 -13.28 19.63 19.95
CA GLY A 35 -12.20 20.21 19.18
C GLY A 35 -10.78 19.92 19.70
N GLN A 36 -10.64 19.41 20.93
CA GLN A 36 -9.35 18.91 21.39
C GLN A 36 -8.98 17.61 20.64
N SER A 37 -7.67 17.40 20.44
CA SER A 37 -7.18 16.08 20.05
C SER A 37 -7.08 15.19 21.31
N ILE A 38 -7.18 13.85 21.11
CA ILE A 38 -7.04 12.89 22.21
C ILE A 38 -5.74 13.14 22.98
N ALA A 39 -4.62 13.36 22.28
CA ALA A 39 -3.33 13.61 22.92
C ALA A 39 -3.30 14.93 23.69
N ALA A 40 -3.93 16.00 23.20
CA ALA A 40 -4.01 17.25 23.92
C ALA A 40 -4.81 17.10 25.24
N ALA A 41 -5.95 16.40 25.20
CA ALA A 41 -6.75 16.12 26.39
C ALA A 41 -6.00 15.23 27.40
N LEU A 42 -5.33 14.18 26.95
CA LEU A 42 -4.48 13.33 27.80
C LEU A 42 -3.33 14.12 28.44
N TYR A 43 -2.70 15.02 27.67
CA TYR A 43 -1.61 15.84 28.18
C TYR A 43 -2.09 16.84 29.24
N ALA A 44 -3.27 17.45 29.04
CA ALA A 44 -3.94 18.30 30.01
C ALA A 44 -4.31 17.52 31.30
N ALA A 45 -4.71 16.26 31.16
CA ALA A 45 -4.99 15.36 32.29
C ALA A 45 -3.72 14.83 32.98
N GLY A 46 -2.52 15.29 32.61
CA GLY A 46 -1.26 14.93 33.26
C GLY A 46 -0.57 13.68 32.71
N VAL A 47 -1.08 13.08 31.63
CA VAL A 47 -0.39 11.98 30.94
C VAL A 47 0.85 12.52 30.23
N ARG A 48 2.02 11.93 30.49
CA ARG A 48 3.30 12.34 29.88
C ARG A 48 3.94 11.21 29.05
N ILE A 49 3.60 9.95 29.32
CA ILE A 49 4.05 8.79 28.55
C ILE A 49 2.87 8.33 27.70
N PHE A 50 3.03 8.40 26.37
CA PHE A 50 1.97 8.08 25.41
C PHE A 50 2.14 6.70 24.80
N THR A 51 3.40 6.28 24.61
CA THR A 51 3.73 4.98 24.06
C THR A 51 5.11 4.52 24.55
N ARG A 52 5.49 3.30 24.22
CA ARG A 52 6.83 2.79 24.41
C ARG A 52 7.53 2.67 23.06
N SER A 53 8.83 2.84 23.05
CA SER A 53 9.60 2.72 21.82
C SER A 53 9.63 1.27 21.31
N PHE A 54 9.80 1.11 20.00
CA PHE A 54 9.65 -0.15 19.28
C PHE A 54 10.65 -1.24 19.70
N LYS A 55 11.95 -0.88 19.80
CA LYS A 55 13.05 -1.83 20.02
C LYS A 55 13.47 -1.92 21.49
N TYR A 56 13.48 -0.77 22.17
CA TYR A 56 14.04 -0.69 23.54
C TYR A 56 12.96 -0.50 24.60
N HIS A 57 11.72 -0.33 24.23
CA HIS A 57 10.60 -0.05 25.17
C HIS A 57 10.85 1.13 26.11
N ARG A 58 11.60 2.13 25.63
CA ARG A 58 11.81 3.38 26.37
C ARG A 58 10.51 4.19 26.38
N PRO A 59 10.23 4.93 27.44
CA PRO A 59 9.03 5.77 27.48
C PRO A 59 9.12 6.87 26.42
N ARG A 60 8.03 7.12 25.69
CA ARG A 60 7.88 8.15 24.67
C ARG A 60 6.78 9.13 25.06
N GLY A 61 7.11 10.43 25.07
CA GLY A 61 6.14 11.52 25.24
C GLY A 61 5.68 12.08 23.90
N LEU A 62 4.86 13.14 23.93
CA LEU A 62 4.55 13.90 22.72
C LEU A 62 5.83 14.48 22.13
N LEU A 63 5.87 14.61 20.79
CA LEU A 63 7.01 15.20 20.09
C LEU A 63 6.58 16.26 19.06
N CYS A 64 5.69 15.93 18.10
CA CYS A 64 5.45 16.79 16.92
C CYS A 64 4.10 17.51 16.90
N MET A 65 3.05 16.95 17.45
CA MET A 65 1.64 17.44 17.38
C MET A 65 1.13 17.69 15.94
N THR A 66 1.68 16.97 14.94
CA THR A 66 1.33 17.08 13.52
C THR A 66 0.96 15.73 12.89
N GLY A 67 1.04 14.64 13.67
CA GLY A 67 0.86 13.29 13.14
C GLY A 67 2.06 12.75 12.35
N ASP A 68 3.24 13.39 12.43
CA ASP A 68 4.42 13.04 11.64
C ASP A 68 5.43 12.13 12.38
N CYS A 69 5.16 11.78 13.63
CA CYS A 69 6.02 10.91 14.45
C CYS A 69 5.23 9.74 15.04
N PRO A 70 5.91 8.69 15.59
CA PRO A 70 5.25 7.51 16.15
C PRO A 70 4.82 7.67 17.62
N ASN A 71 5.20 8.77 18.28
CA ASN A 71 5.21 8.85 19.74
C ASN A 71 3.83 8.88 20.42
N CYS A 72 2.75 9.04 19.64
CA CYS A 72 1.38 9.10 20.16
C CYS A 72 0.46 8.01 19.57
N LEU A 73 1.03 6.91 19.08
CA LEU A 73 0.26 5.80 18.50
C LEU A 73 -0.47 5.04 19.61
N MET A 74 -1.79 4.96 19.49
CA MET A 74 -2.68 4.25 20.44
C MET A 74 -3.76 3.50 19.68
N GLN A 75 -4.44 2.60 20.39
CA GLN A 75 -5.66 1.97 19.88
C GLN A 75 -6.85 2.86 20.27
N VAL A 76 -7.68 3.22 19.30
CA VAL A 76 -8.87 4.05 19.48
C VAL A 76 -10.08 3.32 18.88
N ASP A 77 -11.09 3.04 19.69
CA ASP A 77 -12.31 2.32 19.28
C ASP A 77 -11.99 1.01 18.52
N GLY A 78 -11.01 0.25 19.01
CA GLY A 78 -10.54 -0.99 18.38
C GLY A 78 -9.55 -0.79 17.22
N LYS A 79 -9.40 0.41 16.64
CA LYS A 79 -8.46 0.69 15.55
C LYS A 79 -7.05 0.88 16.10
N PRO A 80 -6.05 0.09 15.67
CA PRO A 80 -4.67 0.26 16.10
C PRO A 80 -3.96 1.40 15.37
N ASN A 81 -2.85 1.87 15.95
CA ASN A 81 -1.92 2.83 15.37
C ASN A 81 -2.54 4.21 15.03
N VAL A 82 -3.58 4.60 15.73
CA VAL A 82 -4.18 5.93 15.58
C VAL A 82 -3.21 6.98 16.15
N ARG A 83 -2.99 8.04 15.39
CA ARG A 83 -2.16 9.18 15.81
C ARG A 83 -2.97 10.15 16.64
N THR A 84 -2.99 9.93 17.93
CA THR A 84 -3.86 10.66 18.88
C THR A 84 -3.62 12.17 18.94
N CYS A 85 -2.46 12.65 18.46
CA CYS A 85 -2.19 14.11 18.42
C CYS A 85 -2.98 14.87 17.34
N ILE A 86 -3.56 14.17 16.38
CA ILE A 86 -4.40 14.74 15.32
C ILE A 86 -5.81 14.14 15.29
N GLU A 87 -6.09 13.10 16.06
CA GLU A 87 -7.42 12.49 16.18
C GLU A 87 -8.27 13.30 17.17
N PRO A 88 -9.43 13.84 16.75
CA PRO A 88 -10.30 14.61 17.63
C PRO A 88 -10.98 13.71 18.68
N VAL A 89 -11.20 14.26 19.86
CA VAL A 89 -11.99 13.60 20.91
C VAL A 89 -13.45 13.53 20.51
N ARG A 90 -14.09 12.39 20.76
CA ARG A 90 -15.54 12.17 20.66
C ARG A 90 -16.09 11.62 21.97
N GLN A 91 -17.34 11.90 22.25
CA GLN A 91 -18.01 11.40 23.45
C GLN A 91 -17.98 9.87 23.49
N GLY A 92 -17.52 9.33 24.62
CA GLY A 92 -17.54 7.89 24.90
C GLY A 92 -16.47 7.06 24.19
N GLN A 93 -15.50 7.68 23.47
CA GLN A 93 -14.40 6.95 22.84
C GLN A 93 -13.63 6.07 23.82
N VAL A 94 -13.16 4.94 23.35
CA VAL A 94 -12.30 4.01 24.10
C VAL A 94 -10.89 4.07 23.56
N VAL A 95 -9.95 4.59 24.36
CA VAL A 95 -8.53 4.72 24.01
C VAL A 95 -7.72 3.79 24.89
N CYS A 96 -6.84 3.00 24.28
CA CYS A 96 -5.94 2.10 25.00
C CYS A 96 -4.52 2.24 24.48
N HIS A 97 -3.53 2.07 25.37
CA HIS A 97 -2.16 1.86 24.93
C HIS A 97 -2.02 0.51 24.18
N GLN A 98 -1.04 0.37 23.31
CA GLN A 98 -0.91 -0.84 22.49
C GLN A 98 0.45 -1.54 22.57
N ASN A 99 1.49 -0.95 23.14
CA ASN A 99 2.85 -1.48 23.10
C ASN A 99 3.56 -1.50 24.46
N ALA A 100 2.84 -1.70 25.55
CA ALA A 100 3.42 -1.81 26.88
C ALA A 100 2.78 -2.97 27.65
N TRP A 101 3.55 -3.62 28.55
CA TRP A 101 3.03 -4.66 29.42
C TRP A 101 3.69 -4.60 30.79
N PRO A 102 2.94 -4.53 31.89
CA PRO A 102 1.48 -4.44 31.98
C PRO A 102 0.90 -3.04 31.73
N GLY A 103 1.72 -1.99 31.52
CA GLY A 103 1.22 -0.65 31.21
C GLY A 103 2.31 0.38 30.95
N LEU A 104 1.91 1.58 30.52
CA LEU A 104 2.84 2.63 30.07
C LEU A 104 3.80 3.11 31.17
N THR A 105 3.37 3.20 32.41
CA THR A 105 4.18 3.70 33.53
C THR A 105 5.22 2.71 34.03
N PHE A 106 4.90 1.42 33.89
CA PHE A 106 5.78 0.29 34.18
C PHE A 106 5.64 -0.74 33.07
N ASP A 107 6.75 -1.02 32.39
CA ASP A 107 6.79 -1.96 31.28
C ASP A 107 7.97 -2.92 31.49
N VAL A 108 7.66 -4.21 31.61
CA VAL A 108 8.66 -5.28 31.81
C VAL A 108 9.62 -5.37 30.63
N LEU A 109 9.12 -5.10 29.42
CA LEU A 109 9.91 -5.17 28.18
C LEU A 109 10.98 -4.08 28.12
N ASN A 110 10.94 -3.05 28.97
CA ASN A 110 12.01 -2.06 29.09
C ASN A 110 13.38 -2.68 29.49
N VAL A 111 13.43 -3.95 29.86
CA VAL A 111 14.68 -4.70 30.04
C VAL A 111 15.53 -4.71 28.76
N PHE A 112 14.91 -4.64 27.58
CA PHE A 112 15.62 -4.57 26.29
C PHE A 112 16.48 -3.31 26.15
N ASP A 113 16.16 -2.22 26.83
CA ASP A 113 17.01 -1.03 26.86
C ASP A 113 18.39 -1.31 27.52
N ARG A 114 18.42 -2.19 28.53
CA ARG A 114 19.67 -2.66 29.16
C ARG A 114 20.39 -3.71 28.34
N LEU A 115 19.63 -4.52 27.61
CA LEU A 115 20.14 -5.60 26.74
C LEU A 115 20.44 -5.15 25.31
N HIS A 116 20.58 -3.85 25.08
CA HIS A 116 20.74 -3.27 23.74
C HIS A 116 21.94 -3.85 22.95
N HIS A 117 22.98 -4.34 23.61
CA HIS A 117 24.14 -5.00 22.99
C HIS A 117 23.75 -6.25 22.17
N PHE A 118 22.62 -6.90 22.51
CA PHE A 118 22.12 -8.05 21.76
C PHE A 118 21.30 -7.66 20.52
N LEU A 119 20.97 -6.39 20.40
CA LEU A 119 20.16 -5.82 19.32
C LEU A 119 20.96 -4.77 18.51
N PRO A 120 22.14 -5.11 17.94
CA PRO A 120 22.90 -4.18 17.11
C PRO A 120 22.15 -3.83 15.83
N VAL A 121 22.61 -2.82 15.11
CA VAL A 121 22.08 -2.50 13.78
C VAL A 121 22.18 -3.73 12.86
N GLY A 122 21.14 -3.98 12.06
CA GLY A 122 21.10 -5.17 11.20
C GLY A 122 20.93 -6.50 11.94
N PHE A 123 20.49 -6.52 13.21
CA PHE A 123 20.37 -7.76 14.00
C PHE A 123 19.47 -8.81 13.31
N TYR A 124 18.46 -8.40 12.52
CA TYR A 124 17.62 -9.29 11.71
C TYR A 124 18.42 -10.12 10.70
N TYR A 125 19.53 -9.60 10.20
CA TYR A 125 20.41 -10.28 9.27
C TYR A 125 21.54 -11.05 9.96
N LYS A 126 21.91 -10.66 11.19
CA LYS A 126 23.07 -11.19 11.91
C LYS A 126 22.72 -12.32 12.88
N ARG A 127 21.50 -12.31 13.44
CA ARG A 127 21.11 -13.20 14.54
C ARG A 127 19.76 -13.85 14.26
N PHE A 128 19.46 -14.95 14.97
CA PHE A 128 18.16 -15.64 14.99
C PHE A 128 17.74 -16.34 13.68
N HIS A 129 18.59 -16.36 12.65
CA HIS A 129 18.32 -17.06 11.40
C HIS A 129 18.83 -18.51 11.40
N LYS A 130 19.63 -18.90 12.37
CA LYS A 130 20.15 -20.27 12.57
C LYS A 130 19.93 -20.75 14.01
N PRO A 131 19.39 -21.96 14.19
CA PRO A 131 18.85 -22.87 13.19
C PRO A 131 17.51 -22.35 12.61
N ARG A 132 17.19 -22.70 11.35
CA ARG A 132 16.01 -22.14 10.61
C ARG A 132 14.67 -22.35 11.33
N TRP A 133 14.51 -23.44 12.08
CA TRP A 133 13.28 -23.75 12.82
C TRP A 133 12.98 -22.75 13.96
N LEU A 134 13.99 -22.02 14.44
CA LEU A 134 13.84 -21.01 15.50
C LEU A 134 13.25 -19.69 14.95
N TRP A 135 13.39 -19.44 13.64
CA TRP A 135 12.97 -18.19 13.04
C TRP A 135 11.46 -17.90 13.19
N PRO A 136 10.51 -18.83 12.91
CA PRO A 136 9.09 -18.55 13.07
C PRO A 136 8.71 -18.18 14.52
N ILE A 137 9.34 -18.83 15.51
CA ILE A 137 9.13 -18.54 16.93
C ILE A 137 9.64 -17.14 17.27
N PHE A 138 10.83 -16.82 16.82
CA PHE A 138 11.45 -15.52 17.03
C PHE A 138 10.66 -14.40 16.31
N GLU A 139 10.27 -14.62 15.07
CA GLU A 139 9.46 -13.67 14.29
C GLU A 139 8.13 -13.36 15.00
N HIS A 140 7.43 -14.40 15.48
CA HIS A 140 6.19 -14.24 16.22
C HIS A 140 6.39 -13.44 17.53
N MET A 141 7.47 -13.74 18.26
CA MET A 141 7.82 -13.02 19.49
C MET A 141 8.13 -11.54 19.20
N VAL A 142 8.98 -11.25 18.20
CA VAL A 142 9.34 -9.88 17.84
C VAL A 142 8.11 -9.09 17.36
N ARG A 143 7.23 -9.71 16.57
CA ARG A 143 5.99 -9.09 16.10
C ARG A 143 5.07 -8.68 17.27
N ASN A 144 4.94 -9.53 18.28
CA ASN A 144 4.15 -9.22 19.47
C ASN A 144 4.80 -8.13 20.36
N ILE A 145 6.13 -8.14 20.48
CA ILE A 145 6.88 -7.13 21.26
C ILE A 145 6.84 -5.77 20.55
N ALA A 146 6.88 -5.75 19.22
CA ALA A 146 6.84 -4.54 18.42
C ALA A 146 5.64 -3.63 18.73
N GLY A 147 4.54 -4.18 19.23
CA GLY A 147 3.40 -3.40 19.73
C GLY A 147 2.70 -2.54 18.69
N LEU A 148 2.72 -2.98 17.40
CA LEU A 148 2.03 -2.28 16.31
C LEU A 148 0.51 -2.50 16.30
N GLY A 149 -0.04 -3.02 17.39
CA GLY A 149 -1.47 -3.32 17.53
C GLY A 149 -1.91 -4.58 16.77
N ARG A 150 -3.18 -4.88 16.85
CA ARG A 150 -3.80 -6.02 16.15
C ARG A 150 -4.91 -5.49 15.27
N ILE A 151 -4.91 -5.94 14.01
CA ILE A 151 -5.99 -5.64 13.08
C ILE A 151 -7.17 -6.56 13.44
N ASP A 152 -8.35 -5.97 13.54
CA ASP A 152 -9.60 -6.71 13.61
C ASP A 152 -9.96 -7.15 12.18
N VAL A 153 -9.83 -8.44 11.90
CA VAL A 153 -10.11 -9.02 10.58
C VAL A 153 -11.60 -9.12 10.27
N ASP A 154 -12.42 -9.06 11.30
CA ASP A 154 -13.88 -9.14 11.21
C ASP A 154 -14.54 -7.74 11.19
N ALA A 155 -13.72 -6.68 11.26
CA ALA A 155 -14.21 -5.31 11.25
C ALA A 155 -14.98 -5.02 9.96
N GLU A 156 -16.19 -4.50 10.09
CA GLU A 156 -16.99 -4.06 8.96
C GLU A 156 -16.39 -2.80 8.32
N LEU A 157 -16.52 -2.70 6.98
CA LEU A 157 -16.18 -1.46 6.28
C LEU A 157 -17.06 -0.31 6.76
N PRO A 158 -16.50 0.90 6.91
CA PRO A 158 -17.29 2.06 7.28
C PRO A 158 -18.48 2.25 6.32
N SER A 159 -19.65 2.49 6.86
CA SER A 159 -20.83 2.79 6.05
C SER A 159 -20.61 4.09 5.27
N GLY A 160 -21.05 4.13 4.01
CA GLY A 160 -20.92 5.30 3.15
C GLY A 160 -19.54 5.51 2.52
N SER A 161 -18.64 4.50 2.59
CA SER A 161 -17.41 4.51 1.81
C SER A 161 -17.74 4.58 0.32
N ALA A 162 -17.15 5.55 -0.38
CA ALA A 162 -17.36 5.76 -1.80
C ALA A 162 -16.11 6.34 -2.45
N ILE A 163 -15.96 6.11 -3.76
CA ILE A 163 -14.94 6.78 -4.58
C ILE A 163 -15.60 8.01 -5.21
N GLU A 164 -14.99 9.16 -5.03
CA GLU A 164 -15.38 10.42 -5.68
C GLU A 164 -14.31 10.82 -6.69
N HIS A 165 -14.73 11.08 -7.94
CA HIS A 165 -13.86 11.55 -9.01
C HIS A 165 -14.03 13.05 -9.17
N ILE A 166 -12.96 13.80 -9.07
CA ILE A 166 -12.96 15.26 -9.11
C ILE A 166 -12.01 15.73 -10.22
N HIS A 167 -12.43 16.76 -10.95
CA HIS A 167 -11.63 17.44 -11.95
C HIS A 167 -11.54 18.93 -11.62
N ALA A 168 -10.34 19.51 -11.76
CA ALA A 168 -10.10 20.94 -11.57
C ALA A 168 -9.04 21.44 -12.56
N ASP A 169 -9.05 22.74 -12.88
CA ASP A 169 -7.95 23.33 -13.65
C ASP A 169 -6.69 23.42 -12.80
N VAL A 170 -6.85 23.86 -11.55
CA VAL A 170 -5.77 23.97 -10.57
C VAL A 170 -6.17 23.30 -9.26
N CYS A 171 -5.33 22.39 -8.77
CA CYS A 171 -5.47 21.84 -7.41
C CYS A 171 -4.33 22.35 -6.52
N VAL A 172 -4.69 23.00 -5.42
CA VAL A 172 -3.72 23.50 -4.41
C VAL A 172 -3.79 22.58 -3.19
N VAL A 173 -2.64 22.04 -2.78
CA VAL A 173 -2.53 21.13 -1.63
C VAL A 173 -1.85 21.85 -0.46
N GLY A 174 -2.64 22.18 0.56
CA GLY A 174 -2.25 22.92 1.76
C GLY A 174 -2.90 24.29 1.84
N GLY A 175 -3.64 24.53 2.93
CA GLY A 175 -4.42 25.76 3.19
C GLY A 175 -3.71 26.76 4.12
N GLY A 176 -2.38 26.79 4.14
CA GLY A 176 -1.58 27.82 4.82
C GLY A 176 -1.57 29.15 4.02
N SER A 177 -0.86 30.16 4.50
CA SER A 177 -0.79 31.49 3.86
C SER A 177 -0.42 31.40 2.37
N SER A 178 0.62 30.65 2.02
CA SER A 178 1.07 30.51 0.63
C SER A 178 0.08 29.73 -0.24
N GLY A 179 -0.59 28.72 0.32
CA GLY A 179 -1.61 27.95 -0.42
C GLY A 179 -2.87 28.77 -0.65
N MET A 180 -3.32 29.55 0.34
CA MET A 180 -4.43 30.47 0.19
C MET A 180 -4.16 31.51 -0.89
N ALA A 181 -2.96 32.13 -0.88
CA ALA A 181 -2.55 33.10 -1.89
C ALA A 181 -2.46 32.47 -3.31
N ALA A 182 -1.93 31.26 -3.42
CA ALA A 182 -1.86 30.53 -4.69
C ALA A 182 -3.26 30.19 -5.25
N ALA A 183 -4.17 29.77 -4.37
CA ALA A 183 -5.55 29.46 -4.75
C ALA A 183 -6.32 30.73 -5.19
N GLU A 184 -6.16 31.82 -4.45
CA GLU A 184 -6.76 33.11 -4.79
C GLU A 184 -6.26 33.62 -6.14
N SER A 185 -4.95 33.63 -6.37
CA SER A 185 -4.35 34.04 -7.64
C SER A 185 -4.83 33.20 -8.82
N ALA A 186 -4.94 31.87 -8.65
CA ALA A 186 -5.45 30.99 -9.69
C ALA A 186 -6.96 31.26 -9.98
N ALA A 187 -7.78 31.46 -8.95
CA ALA A 187 -9.20 31.78 -9.11
C ALA A 187 -9.41 33.13 -9.82
N GLN A 188 -8.61 34.14 -9.45
CA GLN A 188 -8.65 35.47 -10.12
C GLN A 188 -8.26 35.41 -11.60
N SER A 189 -7.49 34.39 -12.01
CA SER A 189 -7.20 34.15 -13.43
C SER A 189 -8.32 33.44 -14.19
N GLY A 190 -9.47 33.14 -13.53
CA GLY A 190 -10.63 32.49 -14.11
C GLY A 190 -10.59 30.94 -14.11
N ALA A 191 -9.61 30.33 -13.43
CA ALA A 191 -9.50 28.87 -13.33
C ALA A 191 -10.52 28.30 -12.32
N GLN A 192 -10.96 27.06 -12.56
CA GLN A 192 -11.65 26.25 -11.55
C GLN A 192 -10.63 25.68 -10.60
N VAL A 193 -10.64 26.14 -9.35
CA VAL A 193 -9.63 25.84 -8.34
C VAL A 193 -10.20 24.98 -7.24
N LEU A 194 -9.46 23.93 -6.87
CA LEU A 194 -9.71 23.09 -5.70
C LEU A 194 -8.60 23.29 -4.68
N LEU A 195 -8.94 23.81 -3.49
CA LEU A 195 -8.02 23.95 -2.37
C LEU A 195 -8.27 22.84 -1.34
N LEU A 196 -7.25 22.03 -1.06
CA LEU A 196 -7.30 20.92 -0.11
C LEU A 196 -6.51 21.26 1.15
N GLU A 197 -7.14 21.11 2.33
CA GLU A 197 -6.48 21.31 3.62
C GLU A 197 -6.78 20.13 4.55
N ARG A 198 -5.72 19.59 5.16
CA ARG A 198 -5.82 18.46 6.09
C ARG A 198 -6.49 18.82 7.42
N GLN A 199 -6.24 20.02 7.92
CA GLN A 199 -6.86 20.51 9.16
C GLN A 199 -8.35 20.86 8.92
N PRO A 200 -9.16 20.92 9.99
CA PRO A 200 -10.56 21.33 9.86
C PRO A 200 -10.75 22.79 9.45
N CYS A 201 -9.69 23.60 9.51
CA CYS A 201 -9.71 25.02 9.15
C CYS A 201 -8.49 25.43 8.35
N LEU A 202 -8.62 26.50 7.56
CA LEU A 202 -7.51 27.14 6.84
C LEU A 202 -6.65 27.98 7.80
N GLY A 203 -5.45 28.33 7.37
CA GLY A 203 -4.53 29.21 8.09
C GLY A 203 -3.14 28.59 8.30
N GLY A 204 -3.04 27.24 8.39
CA GLY A 204 -1.76 26.57 8.56
C GLY A 204 -0.97 27.09 9.78
N ARG A 205 0.24 27.65 9.56
CA ARG A 205 1.09 28.18 10.64
C ARG A 205 0.50 29.43 11.32
N LEU A 206 -0.24 30.26 10.59
CA LEU A 206 -0.91 31.45 11.14
C LEU A 206 -1.83 31.13 12.32
N LEU A 207 -2.27 29.87 12.47
CA LEU A 207 -3.10 29.44 13.57
C LEU A 207 -2.35 29.34 14.91
N PHE A 208 -1.01 29.30 14.90
CA PHE A 208 -0.21 29.10 16.10
C PHE A 208 1.11 29.88 16.15
N ASP A 209 1.34 30.83 15.26
CA ASP A 209 2.53 31.71 15.24
C ASP A 209 2.30 33.06 15.93
N GLY A 210 1.23 33.24 16.64
CA GLY A 210 0.86 34.49 17.31
C GLY A 210 0.05 35.46 16.46
N THR A 211 -0.24 35.12 15.18
CA THR A 211 -1.13 35.95 14.34
C THR A 211 -2.52 36.04 14.97
N GLU A 212 -3.08 37.25 14.99
CA GLU A 212 -4.38 37.49 15.58
C GLU A 212 -5.50 36.75 14.85
N PRO A 213 -6.46 36.12 15.54
CA PRO A 213 -7.52 35.32 14.95
C PRO A 213 -8.32 36.06 13.87
N HIS A 214 -8.66 37.35 14.11
CA HIS A 214 -9.45 38.13 13.17
C HIS A 214 -8.73 38.40 11.83
N GLN A 215 -7.40 38.42 11.81
CA GLN A 215 -6.61 38.57 10.57
C GLN A 215 -6.73 37.30 9.71
N VAL A 216 -6.60 36.12 10.33
CA VAL A 216 -6.77 34.86 9.63
C VAL A 216 -8.18 34.70 9.11
N GLU A 217 -9.19 35.06 9.91
CA GLU A 217 -10.59 35.01 9.53
C GLU A 217 -10.88 35.92 8.32
N LYS A 218 -10.37 37.12 8.31
CA LYS A 218 -10.50 38.06 7.18
C LYS A 218 -9.92 37.45 5.89
N MET A 219 -8.76 36.85 5.95
CA MET A 219 -8.14 36.16 4.78
C MET A 219 -9.03 35.03 4.29
N VAL A 220 -9.56 34.20 5.20
CA VAL A 220 -10.41 33.05 4.87
C VAL A 220 -11.76 33.50 4.28
N VAL A 221 -12.36 34.58 4.79
CA VAL A 221 -13.60 35.14 4.25
C VAL A 221 -13.36 35.71 2.85
N SER A 222 -12.28 36.45 2.62
CA SER A 222 -11.92 36.92 1.27
C SER A 222 -11.80 35.77 0.28
N LEU A 223 -11.11 34.71 0.69
CA LEU A 223 -10.88 33.54 -0.15
C LEU A 223 -12.18 32.80 -0.49
N LYS A 224 -13.09 32.61 0.47
CA LYS A 224 -14.39 31.95 0.28
C LYS A 224 -15.30 32.69 -0.70
N ASN A 225 -15.10 33.98 -0.89
CA ASN A 225 -15.88 34.80 -1.81
C ASN A 225 -15.36 34.77 -3.25
N GLN A 226 -14.25 34.09 -3.52
CA GLN A 226 -13.70 33.96 -4.87
C GLN A 226 -14.55 33.00 -5.73
N ALA A 227 -14.98 33.47 -6.89
CA ALA A 227 -15.69 32.64 -7.85
C ALA A 227 -14.78 31.54 -8.42
N GLY A 228 -15.32 30.35 -8.64
CA GLY A 228 -14.56 29.23 -9.19
C GLY A 228 -13.61 28.53 -8.20
N LEU A 229 -13.68 28.87 -6.90
CA LEU A 229 -12.87 28.24 -5.86
C LEU A 229 -13.70 27.31 -4.97
N GLU A 230 -13.38 26.02 -4.98
CA GLU A 230 -13.86 25.03 -4.03
C GLU A 230 -12.81 24.78 -2.94
N ILE A 231 -13.24 24.84 -1.68
CA ILE A 231 -12.37 24.60 -0.51
C ILE A 231 -12.84 23.34 0.21
N ARG A 232 -11.94 22.35 0.37
CA ARG A 232 -12.18 21.14 1.15
C ARG A 232 -11.20 21.03 2.29
N THR A 233 -11.66 21.35 3.50
CA THR A 233 -10.94 21.10 4.76
C THR A 233 -11.16 19.67 5.24
N GLY A 234 -10.37 19.21 6.22
CA GLY A 234 -10.41 17.81 6.68
C GLY A 234 -10.03 16.81 5.58
N THR A 235 -9.35 17.27 4.53
CA THR A 235 -9.01 16.48 3.35
C THR A 235 -7.52 16.24 3.28
N SER A 236 -7.13 14.98 3.37
CA SER A 236 -5.73 14.56 3.41
C SER A 236 -5.30 13.94 2.08
N VAL A 237 -4.29 14.55 1.43
CA VAL A 237 -3.67 14.02 0.21
C VAL A 237 -2.56 13.04 0.64
N PHE A 238 -2.64 11.81 0.18
CA PHE A 238 -1.67 10.77 0.53
C PHE A 238 -0.77 10.34 -0.62
N GLY A 239 -1.10 10.69 -1.86
CA GLY A 239 -0.31 10.28 -3.02
C GLY A 239 -0.47 11.18 -4.23
N LEU A 240 0.61 11.32 -4.98
CA LEU A 240 0.65 11.95 -6.29
C LEU A 240 1.18 10.91 -7.30
N TYR A 241 0.43 10.72 -8.36
CA TYR A 241 0.61 9.69 -9.36
C TYR A 241 0.72 10.28 -10.77
N GLU A 242 1.05 9.47 -11.75
CA GLU A 242 1.16 9.87 -13.15
C GLU A 242 -0.11 10.55 -13.67
N GLY A 243 0.07 11.50 -14.61
CA GLY A 243 -1.03 12.26 -15.22
C GLY A 243 -1.73 13.20 -14.25
N ASN A 244 -0.97 13.81 -13.33
CA ASN A 244 -1.47 14.75 -12.31
C ASN A 244 -2.66 14.20 -11.52
N LEU A 245 -2.62 12.91 -11.15
CA LEU A 245 -3.62 12.26 -10.33
C LEU A 245 -3.21 12.33 -8.85
N LEU A 246 -4.06 12.96 -8.03
CA LEU A 246 -3.93 12.95 -6.57
C LEU A 246 -4.87 11.91 -5.97
N GLY A 247 -4.33 11.11 -5.05
CA GLY A 247 -5.10 10.29 -4.11
C GLY A 247 -5.27 11.04 -2.80
N ALA A 248 -6.52 11.25 -2.40
CA ALA A 248 -6.85 11.92 -1.15
C ALA A 248 -8.02 11.20 -0.44
N PHE A 249 -8.22 11.51 0.83
CA PHE A 249 -9.42 11.08 1.55
C PHE A 249 -9.99 12.20 2.39
N GLN A 250 -11.32 12.19 2.54
CA GLN A 250 -12.09 13.07 3.40
C GLN A 250 -13.12 12.23 4.15
N ALA A 251 -13.02 12.13 5.47
CA ALA A 251 -13.76 11.16 6.25
C ALA A 251 -13.64 9.75 5.65
N ASN A 252 -14.76 9.10 5.28
CA ASN A 252 -14.78 7.74 4.71
C ASN A 252 -14.73 7.73 3.17
N ARG A 253 -14.52 8.87 2.51
CA ARG A 253 -14.50 8.96 1.04
C ARG A 253 -13.09 8.93 0.50
N PHE A 254 -12.86 8.11 -0.50
CA PHE A 254 -11.65 8.12 -1.31
C PHE A 254 -11.83 9.10 -2.48
N LEU A 255 -10.97 10.11 -2.57
CA LEU A 255 -11.01 11.13 -3.60
C LEU A 255 -9.92 10.85 -4.64
N LYS A 256 -10.31 10.68 -5.89
CA LYS A 256 -9.42 10.62 -7.06
C LYS A 256 -9.52 11.95 -7.80
N ILE A 257 -8.49 12.78 -7.66
CA ILE A 257 -8.52 14.16 -8.14
C ILE A 257 -7.54 14.29 -9.31
N ARG A 258 -8.03 14.71 -10.47
CA ARG A 258 -7.21 15.10 -11.61
C ARG A 258 -7.24 16.61 -11.79
N ALA A 259 -6.07 17.21 -11.97
CA ALA A 259 -5.94 18.63 -12.22
C ALA A 259 -4.99 18.89 -13.39
N ASN A 260 -5.26 19.94 -14.18
CA ASN A 260 -4.34 20.36 -15.23
C ASN A 260 -3.03 20.87 -14.65
N ARG A 261 -3.11 21.56 -13.50
CA ARG A 261 -1.95 22.01 -12.71
C ARG A 261 -2.14 21.71 -11.24
N ILE A 262 -1.04 21.33 -10.56
CA ILE A 262 -1.03 21.08 -9.12
C ILE A 262 -0.02 22.02 -8.47
N THR A 263 -0.44 22.71 -7.41
CA THR A 263 0.44 23.52 -6.57
C THR A 263 0.56 22.88 -5.19
N ILE A 264 1.75 22.45 -4.83
CA ILE A 264 2.03 21.91 -3.50
C ILE A 264 2.42 23.05 -2.57
N ALA A 265 1.64 23.27 -1.53
CA ALA A 265 1.82 24.30 -0.51
C ALA A 265 1.78 23.70 0.91
N THR A 266 2.37 22.52 1.08
CA THR A 266 2.38 21.73 2.31
C THR A 266 3.24 22.33 3.42
N GLY A 267 3.99 23.38 3.12
CA GLY A 267 4.78 24.11 4.11
C GLY A 267 6.07 23.40 4.52
N SER A 268 6.46 23.61 5.77
CA SER A 268 7.65 23.01 6.37
C SER A 268 7.33 22.36 7.72
N ARG A 269 8.28 21.56 8.21
CA ARG A 269 8.23 20.95 9.53
C ARG A 269 9.54 21.12 10.27
N GLN A 270 9.48 21.16 11.59
CA GLN A 270 10.67 21.09 12.40
C GLN A 270 11.23 19.67 12.46
N ARG A 271 12.56 19.57 12.49
CA ARG A 271 13.30 18.32 12.70
C ARG A 271 13.80 18.22 14.15
N PRO A 272 14.00 17.01 14.68
CA PRO A 272 14.68 16.84 15.95
C PRO A 272 16.15 17.28 15.85
N ILE A 273 16.65 17.85 16.94
CA ILE A 273 18.08 18.08 17.15
C ILE A 273 18.67 16.84 17.82
N LEU A 274 19.87 16.45 17.42
CA LEU A 274 20.56 15.28 17.97
C LEU A 274 21.30 15.65 19.26
N PHE A 275 20.92 15.02 20.35
CA PHE A 275 21.63 15.08 21.63
C PHE A 275 21.27 13.87 22.51
N PRO A 276 22.08 13.52 23.52
CA PRO A 276 21.81 12.38 24.37
C PRO A 276 20.47 12.45 25.11
N ASN A 277 19.71 11.35 25.06
CA ASN A 277 18.38 11.22 25.64
C ASN A 277 17.34 12.21 25.06
N ASN A 278 17.44 12.53 23.77
CA ASN A 278 16.49 13.37 23.04
C ASN A 278 15.07 12.76 22.91
N ASP A 279 14.86 11.59 23.48
CA ASP A 279 13.60 10.83 23.47
C ASP A 279 12.83 10.88 24.82
N VAL A 280 13.38 11.52 25.85
CA VAL A 280 12.74 11.58 27.18
C VAL A 280 11.41 12.32 27.11
N PRO A 281 10.31 11.82 27.71
CA PRO A 281 9.04 12.54 27.76
C PRO A 281 9.19 13.95 28.36
N GLY A 282 8.73 14.95 27.64
CA GLY A 282 8.98 16.38 27.92
C GLY A 282 10.01 17.02 27.02
N VAL A 283 10.64 16.23 26.12
CA VAL A 283 11.38 16.75 24.96
C VAL A 283 10.41 16.84 23.78
N LEU A 284 10.12 18.07 23.30
CA LEU A 284 9.17 18.35 22.23
C LEU A 284 9.83 19.18 21.12
N LEU A 285 9.28 19.11 19.91
CA LEU A 285 9.55 20.13 18.90
C LEU A 285 8.91 21.45 19.31
N ALA A 286 9.58 22.56 19.04
CA ALA A 286 9.12 23.87 19.50
C ALA A 286 7.72 24.24 18.97
N ASP A 287 7.40 23.92 17.71
CA ASP A 287 6.06 24.10 17.16
C ASP A 287 5.00 23.24 17.85
N ALA A 288 5.35 22.09 18.43
CA ALA A 288 4.40 21.27 19.18
C ALA A 288 3.91 21.99 20.45
N VAL A 289 4.78 22.74 21.11
CA VAL A 289 4.43 23.60 22.27
C VAL A 289 3.44 24.69 21.87
N LEU A 290 3.70 25.37 20.75
CA LEU A 290 2.81 26.40 20.22
C LEU A 290 1.45 25.82 19.81
N ARG A 291 1.43 24.64 19.18
CA ARG A 291 0.19 23.94 18.80
C ARG A 291 -0.63 23.53 20.02
N LEU A 292 0.00 22.99 21.06
CA LEU A 292 -0.69 22.65 22.32
C LEU A 292 -1.35 23.90 22.93
N ALA A 293 -0.63 25.04 22.94
CA ALA A 293 -1.13 26.27 23.50
C ALA A 293 -2.23 26.92 22.64
N TYR A 294 -1.90 27.30 21.42
CA TYR A 294 -2.79 28.11 20.58
C TYR A 294 -3.96 27.32 19.98
N LEU A 295 -3.77 26.02 19.64
CA LEU A 295 -4.85 25.24 19.04
C LEU A 295 -5.74 24.58 20.11
N TYR A 296 -5.16 24.14 21.22
CA TYR A 296 -5.85 23.28 22.18
C TYR A 296 -5.96 23.88 23.60
N GLY A 297 -5.36 25.04 23.87
CA GLY A 297 -5.40 25.67 25.19
C GLY A 297 -4.64 24.91 26.27
N VAL A 298 -3.59 24.16 25.89
CA VAL A 298 -2.85 23.26 26.80
C VAL A 298 -1.41 23.75 27.00
N ARG A 299 -1.01 23.95 28.25
CA ARG A 299 0.36 24.32 28.61
C ARG A 299 1.28 23.10 28.57
N ALA A 300 2.36 23.15 27.77
CA ALA A 300 3.31 22.05 27.64
C ALA A 300 4.22 21.84 28.86
N GLY A 301 4.59 22.91 29.57
CA GLY A 301 5.44 22.90 30.75
C GLY A 301 5.45 24.27 31.44
N ARG A 302 6.16 24.39 32.55
CA ARG A 302 6.29 25.63 33.32
C ARG A 302 7.62 26.33 33.02
N ARG A 303 8.69 25.55 32.87
CA ARG A 303 10.06 26.04 32.72
C ARG A 303 10.79 25.30 31.63
N ALA A 304 11.11 26.00 30.54
CA ALA A 304 11.65 25.46 29.31
C ALA A 304 13.14 25.79 29.13
N VAL A 305 13.86 24.80 28.55
CA VAL A 305 15.14 25.06 27.87
C VAL A 305 14.89 24.89 26.37
N ILE A 306 15.26 25.89 25.59
CA ILE A 306 15.15 25.85 24.13
C ILE A 306 16.53 25.48 23.56
N VAL A 307 16.57 24.39 22.78
CA VAL A 307 17.77 23.94 22.06
C VAL A 307 17.57 24.31 20.59
N THR A 308 18.50 25.04 20.01
CA THR A 308 18.37 25.57 18.65
C THR A 308 19.67 25.44 17.84
N ASP A 309 19.54 25.36 16.51
CA ASP A 309 20.65 25.49 15.55
C ASP A 309 20.69 26.89 14.89
N SER A 310 19.83 27.81 15.32
CA SER A 310 19.72 29.19 14.81
C SER A 310 19.30 30.13 15.94
N ASP A 311 20.14 31.11 16.23
CA ASP A 311 19.84 32.10 17.26
C ASP A 311 18.53 32.84 17.00
N VAL A 312 18.27 33.22 15.75
CA VAL A 312 17.02 33.90 15.36
C VAL A 312 15.81 33.04 15.70
N THR A 313 15.83 31.78 15.33
CA THR A 313 14.73 30.79 15.63
C THR A 313 14.59 30.59 17.12
N GLY A 314 15.71 30.44 17.84
CA GLY A 314 15.72 30.28 19.30
C GLY A 314 15.08 31.45 20.05
N GLN A 315 15.48 32.70 19.67
CA GLN A 315 14.95 33.93 20.30
C GLN A 315 13.48 34.16 19.96
N GLN A 316 13.05 33.87 18.72
CA GLN A 316 11.62 33.91 18.35
C GLN A 316 10.80 32.94 19.21
N MET A 317 11.25 31.70 19.38
CA MET A 317 10.55 30.72 20.23
C MET A 317 10.53 31.16 21.70
N ALA A 318 11.64 31.72 22.21
CA ALA A 318 11.73 32.26 23.56
C ALA A 318 10.72 33.40 23.80
N HIS A 319 10.55 34.28 22.81
CA HIS A 319 9.55 35.33 22.85
C HIS A 319 8.13 34.77 22.96
N HIS A 320 7.76 33.81 22.06
CA HIS A 320 6.45 33.18 22.11
C HIS A 320 6.19 32.47 23.43
N TYR A 321 7.17 31.74 23.99
CA TYR A 321 6.99 30.99 25.23
C TYR A 321 6.79 31.91 26.44
N ARG A 322 7.53 33.00 26.52
CA ARG A 322 7.32 34.01 27.57
C ARG A 322 5.93 34.62 27.48
N HIS A 323 5.45 34.91 26.26
CA HIS A 323 4.10 35.41 26.05
C HIS A 323 3.03 34.39 26.46
N LEU A 324 3.30 33.10 26.31
CA LEU A 324 2.46 31.98 26.80
C LEU A 324 2.64 31.69 28.32
N GLY A 325 3.36 32.51 29.06
CA GLY A 325 3.62 32.34 30.49
C GLY A 325 4.47 31.10 30.84
N ILE A 326 5.32 30.67 29.90
CA ILE A 326 6.34 29.63 30.12
C ILE A 326 7.66 30.34 30.40
N GLU A 327 8.26 30.05 31.56
CA GLU A 327 9.58 30.56 31.93
C GLU A 327 10.63 29.95 30.97
N VAL A 328 11.41 30.76 30.28
CA VAL A 328 12.54 30.30 29.46
C VAL A 328 13.81 30.40 30.33
N ALA A 329 14.26 29.26 30.82
CA ALA A 329 15.42 29.13 31.68
C ALA A 329 16.72 29.39 30.90
N ASP A 330 16.79 28.95 29.63
CA ASP A 330 17.94 29.19 28.75
C ASP A 330 17.58 28.93 27.29
N VAL A 331 18.37 29.51 26.39
CA VAL A 331 18.38 29.22 24.95
C VAL A 331 19.78 28.71 24.59
N VAL A 332 19.87 27.42 24.33
CA VAL A 332 21.14 26.73 24.06
C VAL A 332 21.31 26.61 22.54
N ASP A 333 22.24 27.40 22.01
CA ASP A 333 22.65 27.32 20.61
C ASP A 333 23.66 26.18 20.41
N THR A 334 23.32 25.24 19.59
CA THR A 334 24.16 24.04 19.32
C THR A 334 25.42 24.33 18.53
N ARG A 335 25.56 25.54 17.98
CA ARG A 335 26.81 26.01 17.33
C ARG A 335 27.88 26.46 18.33
N THR A 336 27.50 26.86 19.53
CA THR A 336 28.42 27.33 20.59
C THR A 336 28.47 26.42 21.79
N SER A 337 27.40 25.66 22.04
CA SER A 337 27.23 24.80 23.21
C SER A 337 26.69 23.43 22.80
N ARG A 338 26.98 22.42 23.59
CA ARG A 338 26.46 21.05 23.40
C ARG A 338 25.61 20.62 24.58
N ILE A 339 24.57 19.82 24.28
CA ILE A 339 23.83 19.12 25.31
C ILE A 339 24.57 17.83 25.65
N VAL A 340 25.05 17.73 26.88
CA VAL A 340 25.74 16.53 27.39
C VAL A 340 24.72 15.42 27.69
N SER A 341 23.57 15.77 28.31
CA SER A 341 22.49 14.85 28.58
C SER A 341 21.22 15.59 28.98
N VAL A 342 20.07 15.05 28.61
CA VAL A 342 18.80 15.40 29.23
C VAL A 342 18.56 14.49 30.44
N LEU A 343 18.22 15.08 31.57
CA LEU A 343 18.00 14.41 32.84
C LEU A 343 16.53 13.99 32.98
N GLY A 344 16.33 12.81 33.57
CA GLY A 344 15.00 12.22 33.79
C GLY A 344 14.82 10.93 32.98
N ARG A 345 13.82 10.14 33.36
CA ARG A 345 13.46 8.89 32.66
C ARG A 345 11.99 8.85 32.22
N LYS A 346 11.09 9.25 33.12
CA LYS A 346 9.63 9.30 32.86
C LYS A 346 9.18 10.70 32.42
N HIS A 347 9.95 11.71 32.72
CA HIS A 347 9.78 13.11 32.34
C HIS A 347 11.11 13.86 32.50
N VAL A 348 11.25 14.95 31.81
CA VAL A 348 12.40 15.84 31.91
C VAL A 348 12.46 16.46 33.31
N THR A 349 13.66 16.53 33.88
CA THR A 349 13.93 17.23 35.19
C THR A 349 15.03 18.27 35.06
N GLY A 350 15.75 18.27 33.93
CA GLY A 350 16.82 19.21 33.64
C GLY A 350 17.64 18.81 32.42
N VAL A 351 18.60 19.66 32.11
CA VAL A 351 19.56 19.49 31.00
C VAL A 351 20.96 19.80 31.51
N VAL A 352 21.95 19.01 31.12
CA VAL A 352 23.38 19.27 31.33
C VAL A 352 23.93 19.81 30.03
N VAL A 353 24.51 21.01 30.10
CA VAL A 353 25.06 21.77 28.98
C VAL A 353 26.55 22.02 29.19
N ALA A 354 27.35 22.00 28.13
CA ALA A 354 28.74 22.41 28.12
C ALA A 354 29.01 23.25 26.87
N ASP A 355 29.88 24.24 26.97
CA ASP A 355 30.37 24.96 25.80
C ASP A 355 31.32 24.09 24.98
N HIS A 356 31.42 24.30 23.66
CA HIS A 356 32.28 23.45 22.81
C HIS A 356 33.74 23.51 23.21
N ASN A 357 34.23 24.66 23.67
CA ASN A 357 35.61 24.89 24.05
C ASN A 357 35.91 24.68 25.55
N SER A 358 34.96 24.09 26.30
CA SER A 358 35.07 23.90 27.75
C SER A 358 34.63 22.51 28.16
N ALA A 359 35.41 21.91 29.07
CA ALA A 359 35.00 20.67 29.76
C ALA A 359 34.06 20.95 30.94
N ALA A 360 33.86 22.21 31.34
CA ALA A 360 32.95 22.58 32.41
C ALA A 360 31.49 22.39 31.98
N THR A 361 30.72 21.74 32.82
CA THR A 361 29.29 21.50 32.61
C THR A 361 28.46 22.31 33.57
N ARG A 362 27.31 22.78 33.13
CA ARG A 362 26.26 23.37 33.96
C ARG A 362 24.95 22.62 33.85
N THR A 363 24.25 22.49 34.96
CA THR A 363 22.92 21.83 34.98
C THR A 363 21.87 22.93 35.05
N ILE A 364 20.88 22.82 34.16
CA ILE A 364 19.71 23.69 34.11
C ILE A 364 18.48 22.88 34.44
N HIS A 365 17.82 23.18 35.57
CA HIS A 365 16.58 22.53 35.96
C HIS A 365 15.42 23.04 35.11
N CYS A 366 14.66 22.14 34.52
CA CYS A 366 13.50 22.42 33.67
C CYS A 366 12.55 21.21 33.66
N ASP A 367 11.29 21.42 33.28
CA ASP A 367 10.29 20.38 33.04
C ASP A 367 9.95 20.21 31.55
N LEU A 368 10.60 21.03 30.70
CA LEU A 368 10.36 21.05 29.26
C LEU A 368 11.66 21.35 28.52
N VAL A 369 11.97 20.56 27.52
CA VAL A 369 13.07 20.81 26.55
C VAL A 369 12.46 20.94 25.18
N CYS A 370 12.75 22.03 24.49
CA CYS A 370 12.16 22.35 23.19
C CYS A 370 13.23 22.37 22.12
N MET A 371 13.05 21.56 21.09
CA MET A 371 13.93 21.54 19.91
C MET A 371 13.41 22.54 18.88
N ALA A 372 14.11 23.66 18.71
CA ALA A 372 13.78 24.73 17.77
C ALA A 372 14.77 24.73 16.60
N ALA A 373 14.84 23.65 15.86
CA ALA A 373 15.66 23.53 14.67
C ALA A 373 15.08 24.31 13.50
N THR A 374 15.96 24.70 12.57
CA THR A 374 15.56 25.27 11.28
C THR A 374 14.59 24.30 10.56
N PRO A 375 13.42 24.80 10.12
CA PRO A 375 12.42 23.97 9.49
C PRO A 375 12.88 23.41 8.14
N ILE A 376 12.44 22.20 7.81
CA ILE A 376 12.71 21.51 6.53
C ILE A 376 11.44 21.42 5.69
N PRO A 377 11.54 21.40 4.32
CA PRO A 377 10.40 21.27 3.44
C PRO A 377 9.57 20.01 3.72
N ALA A 378 8.23 20.15 3.72
CA ALA A 378 7.30 19.00 3.79
C ALA A 378 7.03 18.45 2.37
N ASN A 379 8.03 17.81 1.77
CA ASN A 379 8.20 17.61 0.34
C ASN A 379 7.82 16.20 -0.19
N GLU A 380 7.19 15.35 0.61
CA GLU A 380 6.92 13.96 0.24
C GLU A 380 6.15 13.83 -1.09
N LEU A 381 5.13 14.66 -1.32
CA LEU A 381 4.35 14.62 -2.56
C LEU A 381 5.18 15.06 -3.77
N LEU A 382 6.06 16.04 -3.61
CA LEU A 382 6.97 16.47 -4.66
C LEU A 382 7.99 15.37 -5.01
N LEU A 383 8.54 14.70 -3.99
CA LEU A 383 9.45 13.56 -4.20
C LEU A 383 8.76 12.38 -4.88
N GLN A 384 7.48 12.11 -4.61
CA GLN A 384 6.69 11.09 -5.31
C GLN A 384 6.53 11.38 -6.79
N ALA A 385 6.43 12.65 -7.17
CA ALA A 385 6.37 13.11 -8.55
C ALA A 385 7.73 13.14 -9.25
N GLY A 386 8.81 12.74 -8.57
CA GLY A 386 10.15 12.76 -9.14
C GLY A 386 10.88 14.12 -9.06
N VAL A 387 10.31 15.12 -8.38
CA VAL A 387 11.01 16.39 -8.11
C VAL A 387 12.25 16.12 -7.29
N ARG A 388 13.38 16.66 -7.71
CA ARG A 388 14.65 16.52 -7.00
C ARG A 388 14.99 17.82 -6.27
N TYR A 389 15.38 17.69 -5.03
CA TYR A 389 15.92 18.79 -4.26
C TYR A 389 17.45 18.78 -4.37
N ARG A 390 18.04 19.96 -4.41
CA ARG A 390 19.48 20.19 -4.25
C ARG A 390 19.74 20.89 -2.93
N PHE A 391 20.84 20.55 -2.29
CA PHE A 391 21.34 21.26 -1.13
C PHE A 391 22.35 22.31 -1.60
N ASP A 392 22.10 23.61 -1.32
CA ASP A 392 22.91 24.70 -1.78
C ASP A 392 22.92 25.82 -0.72
N ASN A 393 24.12 26.25 -0.28
CA ASN A 393 24.32 27.27 0.75
C ASN A 393 23.43 27.06 2.00
N GLY A 394 23.39 25.82 2.54
CA GLY A 394 22.58 25.49 3.70
C GLY A 394 21.08 25.36 3.42
N ARG A 395 20.64 25.36 2.18
CA ARG A 395 19.21 25.32 1.82
C ARG A 395 18.86 24.09 0.95
N TRP A 396 17.74 23.49 1.23
CA TRP A 396 17.13 22.51 0.35
C TRP A 396 16.21 23.20 -0.65
N LEU A 397 16.69 23.38 -1.88
CA LEU A 397 15.99 24.06 -2.97
C LEU A 397 15.49 23.04 -3.99
N ILE A 398 14.37 23.35 -4.66
CA ILE A 398 13.91 22.57 -5.81
C ILE A 398 14.96 22.68 -6.92
N GLY A 399 15.52 21.55 -7.33
CA GLY A 399 16.53 21.47 -8.39
C GLY A 399 15.94 21.23 -9.77
N GLN A 400 14.90 20.39 -9.87
CA GLN A 400 14.22 20.07 -11.12
C GLN A 400 12.72 20.06 -10.88
N THR A 401 11.98 20.75 -11.73
CA THR A 401 10.50 20.76 -11.74
C THR A 401 9.95 19.71 -12.68
N VAL A 402 8.70 19.32 -12.46
CA VAL A 402 7.92 18.43 -13.34
C VAL A 402 6.81 19.28 -13.97
N ASP A 403 6.52 19.03 -15.23
CA ASP A 403 5.48 19.75 -15.96
C ASP A 403 4.10 19.59 -15.29
N GLY A 404 3.34 20.69 -15.22
CA GLY A 404 2.06 20.72 -14.51
C GLY A 404 2.14 20.75 -12.98
N LEU A 405 3.35 20.73 -12.39
CA LEU A 405 3.56 20.73 -10.94
C LEU A 405 4.35 21.96 -10.49
N SER A 406 3.86 22.65 -9.48
CA SER A 406 4.50 23.81 -8.85
C SER A 406 4.53 23.68 -7.33
N ALA A 407 5.35 24.49 -6.67
CA ALA A 407 5.42 24.56 -5.22
C ALA A 407 5.29 26.02 -4.76
N ALA A 408 4.66 26.25 -3.62
CA ALA A 408 4.47 27.57 -3.04
C ALA A 408 4.82 27.60 -1.55
N GLY A 409 5.55 28.63 -1.14
CA GLY A 409 5.97 28.83 0.26
C GLY A 409 7.13 27.92 0.68
N SER A 410 7.26 27.67 1.97
CA SER A 410 8.43 26.99 2.56
C SER A 410 8.69 25.56 2.09
N VAL A 411 7.72 24.90 1.43
CA VAL A 411 7.97 23.62 0.74
C VAL A 411 8.91 23.80 -0.47
N ALA A 412 8.98 24.99 -1.04
CA ALA A 412 9.90 25.30 -2.14
C ALA A 412 11.36 25.45 -1.69
N GLY A 413 11.63 25.57 -0.38
CA GLY A 413 12.97 25.58 0.18
C GLY A 413 13.52 26.95 0.56
N ASP A 414 12.68 27.87 0.96
CA ASP A 414 13.10 29.26 1.30
C ASP A 414 13.86 29.40 2.63
N SER A 415 13.92 28.35 3.45
CA SER A 415 14.56 28.40 4.77
C SER A 415 16.06 28.05 4.68
N ALA A 416 16.94 28.94 5.08
CA ALA A 416 18.36 28.67 5.23
C ALA A 416 18.60 27.78 6.44
N MET A 417 19.43 26.75 6.29
CA MET A 417 19.93 25.92 7.37
C MET A 417 21.43 26.26 7.56
N ASP A 418 21.83 26.57 8.79
CA ASP A 418 23.24 26.55 9.13
C ASP A 418 23.78 25.13 9.10
N GLU A 419 25.08 24.93 8.92
CA GLU A 419 25.72 23.62 8.97
C GLU A 419 25.26 22.85 10.22
N PRO A 420 24.86 21.58 10.10
CA PRO A 420 24.49 20.82 11.27
C PRO A 420 25.68 20.69 12.22
N PRO A 421 25.48 20.91 13.53
CA PRO A 421 26.56 20.89 14.51
C PRO A 421 27.24 19.52 14.52
N SER A 422 28.56 19.50 14.55
CA SER A 422 29.36 18.31 14.79
C SER A 422 29.14 17.85 16.23
N HIS A 423 28.72 16.60 16.44
CA HIS A 423 28.69 16.00 17.77
C HIS A 423 30.02 15.31 18.08
N ASP A 424 30.65 15.70 19.15
CA ASP A 424 31.70 14.88 19.77
C ASP A 424 31.07 13.69 20.46
N ALA A 425 31.13 12.53 19.81
CA ALA A 425 30.57 11.28 20.33
C ALA A 425 31.23 10.78 21.62
N GLU A 426 32.43 11.28 21.95
CA GLU A 426 33.23 10.83 23.12
C GLU A 426 32.67 11.27 24.48
N LEU A 427 31.88 12.33 24.56
CA LEU A 427 31.32 12.85 25.81
C LEU A 427 29.83 12.64 25.99
N ALA A 428 29.18 11.95 25.06
CA ALA A 428 27.74 11.76 25.10
C ALA A 428 27.33 10.72 26.16
N GLN A 429 26.59 11.16 27.18
CA GLN A 429 26.02 10.29 28.21
C GLN A 429 24.58 9.91 27.85
N GLY A 430 24.39 8.85 27.06
CA GLY A 430 23.08 8.34 26.69
C GLY A 430 22.95 7.98 25.21
N LYS A 431 21.77 7.59 24.81
CA LYS A 431 21.47 7.29 23.40
C LYS A 431 21.03 8.55 22.66
N VAL A 432 21.51 8.74 21.45
CA VAL A 432 21.12 9.80 20.52
C VAL A 432 20.26 9.18 19.44
N PHE A 433 18.95 9.41 19.48
CA PHE A 433 18.01 8.84 18.52
C PHE A 433 17.90 9.70 17.28
N VAL A 434 18.10 9.08 16.12
CA VAL A 434 17.85 9.65 14.79
C VAL A 434 16.46 9.23 14.31
N CYS A 435 16.15 7.93 14.34
CA CYS A 435 14.85 7.41 13.98
C CYS A 435 14.06 6.98 15.24
N PHE A 436 13.00 7.71 15.54
CA PHE A 436 12.13 7.41 16.69
C PHE A 436 11.18 6.24 16.42
N CYS A 437 10.90 5.91 15.15
CA CYS A 437 10.04 4.79 14.79
C CYS A 437 10.71 3.44 15.08
N GLU A 438 11.99 3.31 14.68
CA GLU A 438 12.73 2.05 14.67
C GLU A 438 13.81 2.01 15.74
N ASP A 439 13.85 3.01 16.63
CA ASP A 439 14.88 3.16 17.67
C ASP A 439 16.31 3.08 17.13
N VAL A 440 16.56 3.72 15.97
CA VAL A 440 17.90 3.78 15.39
C VAL A 440 18.65 5.00 15.94
N THR A 441 19.80 4.74 16.49
CA THR A 441 20.69 5.76 17.05
C THR A 441 21.69 6.25 16.00
N GLU A 442 22.34 7.39 16.27
CA GLU A 442 23.45 7.91 15.47
C GLU A 442 24.58 6.87 15.36
N LYS A 443 24.90 6.21 16.48
CA LYS A 443 25.90 5.13 16.53
C LYS A 443 25.54 3.96 15.59
N ASP A 444 24.26 3.57 15.53
CA ASP A 444 23.80 2.52 14.64
C ASP A 444 24.03 2.87 13.15
N LEU A 445 23.83 4.15 12.78
CA LEU A 445 24.06 4.60 11.40
C LEU A 445 25.57 4.63 11.06
N HIS A 446 26.42 5.14 11.94
CA HIS A 446 27.88 5.09 11.76
C HIS A 446 28.38 3.64 11.63
N GLN A 447 27.88 2.74 12.47
CA GLN A 447 28.22 1.32 12.39
C GLN A 447 27.76 0.70 11.05
N ALA A 448 26.57 1.01 10.58
CA ALA A 448 26.05 0.51 9.30
C ALA A 448 26.90 0.99 8.12
N VAL A 449 27.33 2.26 8.12
CA VAL A 449 28.24 2.81 7.09
C VAL A 449 29.60 2.09 7.14
N ALA A 450 30.15 1.88 8.33
CA ALA A 450 31.41 1.15 8.51
C ALA A 450 31.34 -0.33 8.06
N GLU A 451 30.16 -0.92 8.07
CA GLU A 451 29.88 -2.27 7.55
C GLU A 451 29.64 -2.31 6.03
N GLY A 452 29.75 -1.16 5.33
CA GLY A 452 29.65 -1.06 3.87
C GLY A 452 28.29 -0.62 3.32
N PHE A 453 27.32 -0.25 4.18
CA PHE A 453 26.02 0.27 3.75
C PHE A 453 26.08 1.80 3.61
N ASP A 454 26.91 2.29 2.71
CA ASP A 454 27.29 3.69 2.54
C ASP A 454 26.41 4.49 1.57
N GLY A 455 25.44 3.88 0.91
CA GLY A 455 24.42 4.53 0.10
C GLY A 455 23.15 4.75 0.91
N VAL A 456 22.46 5.89 0.75
CA VAL A 456 21.30 6.26 1.57
C VAL A 456 20.16 5.22 1.52
N GLU A 457 19.94 4.58 0.39
CA GLU A 457 18.91 3.54 0.23
C GLU A 457 19.34 2.20 0.86
N THR A 458 20.62 1.83 0.76
CA THR A 458 21.15 0.63 1.41
C THR A 458 21.24 0.82 2.92
N LEU A 459 21.66 1.99 3.38
CA LEU A 459 21.68 2.39 4.79
C LEU A 459 20.28 2.32 5.41
N LYS A 460 19.28 2.87 4.71
CA LYS A 460 17.85 2.79 5.08
C LYS A 460 17.41 1.34 5.30
N ARG A 461 17.65 0.46 4.33
CA ARG A 461 17.19 -0.94 4.38
C ARG A 461 17.89 -1.72 5.49
N TYR A 462 19.18 -1.51 5.67
CA TYR A 462 19.95 -2.24 6.67
C TYR A 462 19.67 -1.78 8.09
N SER A 463 19.61 -0.47 8.32
CA SER A 463 19.35 0.11 9.64
C SER A 463 17.88 0.17 10.02
N THR A 464 16.96 0.00 9.07
CA THR A 464 15.51 0.27 9.16
C THR A 464 15.14 1.75 9.37
N ALA A 465 16.11 2.66 9.45
CA ALA A 465 15.83 4.10 9.46
C ALA A 465 14.98 4.49 8.23
N ASN A 466 14.08 5.46 8.37
CA ASN A 466 13.15 5.91 7.32
C ASN A 466 12.04 4.90 6.92
N MET A 467 12.00 3.69 7.51
CA MET A 467 11.05 2.63 7.14
C MET A 467 9.84 2.53 8.08
N GLY A 468 9.91 3.12 9.25
CA GLY A 468 8.85 3.04 10.24
C GLY A 468 7.59 3.85 9.88
N PRO A 469 6.57 3.89 10.77
CA PRO A 469 5.25 4.49 10.49
C PRO A 469 5.26 5.94 10.02
N CYS A 470 6.31 6.73 10.34
CA CYS A 470 6.41 8.12 9.86
C CYS A 470 6.93 8.24 8.42
N GLN A 471 7.49 7.17 7.84
CA GLN A 471 8.06 7.15 6.49
C GLN A 471 9.13 8.21 6.27
N GLY A 472 10.05 8.34 7.24
CA GLY A 472 11.21 9.22 7.12
C GLY A 472 10.97 10.71 7.44
N LYS A 473 9.74 11.15 7.73
CA LYS A 473 9.42 12.57 7.98
C LYS A 473 10.26 13.23 9.06
N VAL A 474 10.67 12.44 10.06
CA VAL A 474 11.46 12.91 11.20
C VAL A 474 12.95 12.75 10.97
N CYS A 475 13.38 11.69 10.25
CA CYS A 475 14.78 11.27 10.22
C CYS A 475 15.47 11.27 8.86
N SER A 476 14.75 11.43 7.73
CA SER A 476 15.35 11.20 6.40
C SER A 476 16.53 12.12 6.10
N LEU A 477 16.38 13.43 6.33
CA LEU A 477 17.46 14.40 6.07
C LEU A 477 18.65 14.19 7.03
N THR A 478 18.37 14.00 8.31
CA THR A 478 19.42 13.72 9.31
C THR A 478 20.18 12.42 8.99
N THR A 479 19.48 11.39 8.47
CA THR A 479 20.13 10.16 8.01
C THR A 479 21.06 10.44 6.82
N SER A 480 20.63 11.29 5.86
CA SER A 480 21.46 11.66 4.71
C SER A 480 22.69 12.50 5.14
N GLU A 481 22.53 13.41 6.08
CA GLU A 481 23.62 14.22 6.65
C GLU A 481 24.66 13.35 7.37
N ILE A 482 24.21 12.39 8.19
CA ILE A 482 25.10 11.43 8.88
C ILE A 482 25.84 10.56 7.86
N CYS A 483 25.13 10.06 6.84
CA CYS A 483 25.73 9.29 5.76
C CYS A 483 26.80 10.10 5.00
N ALA A 484 26.53 11.34 4.68
CA ALA A 484 27.46 12.26 4.01
C ALA A 484 28.74 12.46 4.83
N ARG A 485 28.61 12.81 6.11
CA ARG A 485 29.74 12.98 7.03
C ARG A 485 30.56 11.70 7.19
N ALA A 486 29.89 10.57 7.43
CA ALA A 486 30.56 9.29 7.64
C ALA A 486 31.31 8.77 6.41
N THR A 487 30.92 9.20 5.21
CA THR A 487 31.54 8.79 3.93
C THR A 487 32.43 9.88 3.32
N GLY A 488 32.51 11.07 3.91
CA GLY A 488 33.25 12.21 3.36
C GLY A 488 32.68 12.76 2.04
N ARG A 489 31.40 12.50 1.77
CA ARG A 489 30.70 12.99 0.57
C ARG A 489 29.85 14.22 0.89
N GLU A 490 29.60 15.03 -0.13
CA GLU A 490 28.63 16.13 -0.03
C GLU A 490 27.20 15.58 0.17
N VAL A 491 26.38 16.30 0.95
CA VAL A 491 24.98 15.91 1.19
C VAL A 491 24.19 15.81 -0.12
N SER A 492 24.48 16.70 -1.07
CA SER A 492 23.90 16.70 -2.42
C SER A 492 24.22 15.42 -3.21
N ALA A 493 25.41 14.86 -3.03
CA ALA A 493 25.86 13.63 -3.68
C ALA A 493 25.25 12.38 -3.03
N VAL A 494 24.99 12.39 -1.74
CA VAL A 494 24.28 11.30 -1.03
C VAL A 494 22.80 11.28 -1.40
N GLY A 495 22.19 12.46 -1.53
CA GLY A 495 20.79 12.62 -1.87
C GLY A 495 19.81 12.26 -0.75
N THR A 496 18.56 12.06 -1.13
CA THR A 496 17.47 11.68 -0.22
C THR A 496 16.86 10.33 -0.60
N THR A 497 16.21 9.68 0.35
CA THR A 497 15.48 8.43 0.06
C THR A 497 14.24 8.69 -0.78
N THR A 498 13.86 7.71 -1.62
CA THR A 498 12.64 7.79 -2.44
C THR A 498 11.40 7.81 -1.54
N SER A 499 10.53 8.79 -1.75
CA SER A 499 9.20 8.83 -1.15
C SER A 499 8.20 8.07 -2.03
N ARG A 500 7.35 7.26 -1.41
CA ARG A 500 6.33 6.44 -2.09
C ARG A 500 4.96 6.68 -1.47
N PRO A 501 3.87 6.61 -2.25
CA PRO A 501 2.53 6.57 -1.68
C PRO A 501 2.34 5.35 -0.76
N PRO A 502 1.61 5.52 0.35
CA PRO A 502 0.99 6.73 0.86
C PRO A 502 1.97 7.60 1.68
N ALA A 503 1.97 8.93 1.46
CA ALA A 503 2.77 9.88 2.25
C ALA A 503 2.29 9.99 3.71
N ILE A 504 1.05 9.67 3.97
CA ILE A 504 0.41 9.63 5.29
C ILE A 504 -0.37 8.32 5.43
N PRO A 505 -0.62 7.80 6.63
CA PRO A 505 -1.44 6.61 6.81
C PRO A 505 -2.85 6.80 6.25
N VAL A 506 -3.33 5.76 5.57
CA VAL A 506 -4.68 5.66 5.02
C VAL A 506 -5.29 4.36 5.51
N GLU A 507 -6.53 4.39 5.96
CA GLU A 507 -7.25 3.17 6.33
C GLU A 507 -7.49 2.29 5.09
N LEU A 508 -7.25 0.98 5.22
CA LEU A 508 -7.48 0.03 4.12
C LEU A 508 -8.94 0.06 3.64
N GLY A 509 -9.89 0.30 4.55
CA GLY A 509 -11.30 0.44 4.22
C GLY A 509 -11.60 1.62 3.29
N ILE A 510 -10.87 2.74 3.43
CA ILE A 510 -10.99 3.89 2.53
C ILE A 510 -10.47 3.53 1.13
N LEU A 511 -9.32 2.84 1.05
CA LEU A 511 -8.75 2.41 -0.23
C LEU A 511 -9.61 1.35 -0.93
N ALA A 512 -10.23 0.46 -0.15
CA ALA A 512 -11.19 -0.53 -0.66
C ALA A 512 -12.47 0.14 -1.19
N ALA A 513 -12.89 1.25 -0.59
CA ALA A 513 -13.98 2.17 -0.93
C ALA A 513 -15.33 1.53 -1.25
N GLU A 514 -15.35 0.42 -1.97
CA GLU A 514 -16.51 -0.39 -2.30
C GLU A 514 -16.32 -1.82 -1.78
N ARG A 515 -17.44 -2.51 -1.46
CA ARG A 515 -17.42 -3.92 -0.98
C ARG A 515 -17.02 -4.94 -2.05
N ARG A 516 -16.40 -4.51 -3.15
CA ARG A 516 -15.97 -5.37 -4.28
C ARG A 516 -14.56 -5.93 -4.13
N HIS A 517 -14.00 -5.90 -2.94
CA HIS A 517 -12.65 -6.42 -2.66
C HIS A 517 -12.60 -7.95 -2.54
N GLN A 518 -13.77 -8.61 -2.43
CA GLN A 518 -13.86 -10.07 -2.44
C GLN A 518 -14.43 -10.56 -3.77
N PRO A 519 -14.02 -11.73 -4.26
CA PRO A 519 -14.65 -12.38 -5.39
C PRO A 519 -16.15 -12.53 -5.11
N VAL A 520 -16.98 -11.89 -5.95
CA VAL A 520 -18.43 -11.85 -5.76
C VAL A 520 -19.15 -12.84 -6.67
N ARG A 521 -18.45 -13.37 -7.68
CA ARG A 521 -19.01 -14.31 -8.64
C ARG A 521 -18.88 -15.73 -8.13
N ARG A 522 -19.99 -16.47 -8.15
CA ARG A 522 -20.06 -17.88 -7.76
C ARG A 522 -20.62 -18.69 -8.93
N THR A 523 -20.12 -19.90 -9.11
CA THR A 523 -20.66 -20.81 -10.12
C THR A 523 -22.02 -21.37 -9.67
N PRO A 524 -22.86 -21.88 -10.58
CA PRO A 524 -24.13 -22.50 -10.21
C PRO A 524 -23.97 -23.69 -9.26
N MET A 525 -22.81 -24.36 -9.26
CA MET A 525 -22.51 -25.49 -8.39
C MET A 525 -21.85 -25.10 -7.06
N HIS A 526 -21.67 -23.81 -6.77
CA HIS A 526 -20.92 -23.33 -5.60
C HIS A 526 -21.33 -24.01 -4.29
N HIS A 527 -22.63 -24.05 -3.99
CA HIS A 527 -23.12 -24.68 -2.76
C HIS A 527 -22.92 -26.19 -2.73
N TRP A 528 -22.91 -26.84 -3.89
CA TRP A 528 -22.58 -28.26 -3.98
C TRP A 528 -21.10 -28.49 -3.63
N HIS A 529 -20.20 -27.67 -4.16
CA HIS A 529 -18.76 -27.72 -3.84
C HIS A 529 -18.49 -27.48 -2.36
N GLU A 530 -19.19 -26.50 -1.79
CA GLU A 530 -19.10 -26.17 -0.36
C GLU A 530 -19.52 -27.35 0.51
N ALA A 531 -20.68 -27.97 0.19
CA ALA A 531 -21.18 -29.17 0.88
C ALA A 531 -20.24 -30.39 0.70
N ALA A 532 -19.52 -30.46 -0.41
CA ALA A 532 -18.53 -31.51 -0.68
C ALA A 532 -17.17 -31.24 -0.01
N GLY A 533 -17.02 -30.15 0.78
CA GLY A 533 -15.81 -29.83 1.54
C GLY A 533 -14.67 -29.25 0.70
N ALA A 534 -14.97 -28.59 -0.43
CA ALA A 534 -13.96 -27.98 -1.26
C ALA A 534 -13.25 -26.82 -0.54
N THR A 535 -11.92 -26.73 -0.66
CA THR A 535 -11.17 -25.51 -0.41
C THR A 535 -11.31 -24.55 -1.60
N TRP A 536 -11.05 -23.25 -1.38
CA TRP A 536 -11.36 -22.24 -2.39
C TRP A 536 -10.13 -21.48 -2.86
N LEU A 537 -10.07 -21.28 -4.18
CA LEU A 537 -9.13 -20.39 -4.87
C LEU A 537 -9.90 -19.18 -5.42
N ASP A 538 -9.36 -17.99 -5.23
CA ASP A 538 -9.83 -16.77 -5.88
C ASP A 538 -9.18 -16.60 -7.26
N ALA A 539 -10.02 -16.63 -8.31
CA ALA A 539 -9.59 -16.49 -9.71
C ALA A 539 -10.29 -15.26 -10.33
N GLY A 540 -9.61 -14.10 -10.27
CA GLY A 540 -10.22 -12.83 -10.60
C GLY A 540 -11.42 -12.55 -9.68
N ALA A 541 -12.59 -12.29 -10.26
CA ALA A 541 -13.83 -12.08 -9.49
C ALA A 541 -14.55 -13.39 -9.07
N TRP A 542 -14.01 -14.55 -9.37
CA TRP A 542 -14.66 -15.85 -9.16
C TRP A 542 -14.03 -16.64 -8.02
N LYS A 543 -14.87 -17.37 -7.26
CA LYS A 543 -14.42 -18.45 -6.38
C LYS A 543 -14.45 -19.78 -7.13
N ARG A 544 -13.34 -20.50 -7.10
CA ARG A 544 -13.19 -21.83 -7.72
C ARG A 544 -12.79 -22.87 -6.67
N PRO A 545 -13.28 -24.13 -6.77
CA PRO A 545 -12.75 -25.22 -5.95
C PRO A 545 -11.23 -25.41 -6.22
N GLU A 546 -10.42 -25.31 -5.18
CA GLU A 546 -8.97 -25.56 -5.27
C GLU A 546 -8.68 -27.05 -5.17
N THR A 547 -9.25 -27.72 -4.16
CA THR A 547 -9.18 -29.18 -3.97
C THR A 547 -10.34 -29.66 -3.10
N TYR A 548 -10.66 -30.95 -3.18
CA TYR A 548 -11.63 -31.64 -2.31
C TYR A 548 -10.94 -32.53 -1.27
N GLY A 549 -9.68 -32.22 -0.94
CA GLY A 549 -8.89 -32.92 0.04
C GLY A 549 -7.44 -33.12 -0.41
N ASN A 550 -7.13 -34.20 -1.10
CA ASN A 550 -5.78 -34.49 -1.59
C ASN A 550 -5.71 -34.36 -3.11
N SER A 551 -5.02 -33.33 -3.60
CA SER A 551 -4.87 -33.06 -5.03
C SER A 551 -4.17 -34.17 -5.81
N LEU A 552 -3.27 -34.93 -5.20
CA LEU A 552 -2.60 -36.09 -5.84
C LEU A 552 -3.55 -37.26 -6.06
N ASP A 553 -4.49 -37.51 -5.14
CA ASP A 553 -5.52 -38.55 -5.32
C ASP A 553 -6.54 -38.14 -6.39
N GLU A 554 -6.85 -36.86 -6.47
CA GLU A 554 -7.64 -36.29 -7.57
C GLU A 554 -6.93 -36.51 -8.92
N VAL A 555 -5.62 -36.22 -9.02
CA VAL A 555 -4.79 -36.49 -10.21
C VAL A 555 -4.84 -37.96 -10.58
N ARG A 556 -4.61 -38.88 -9.62
CA ARG A 556 -4.69 -40.33 -9.87
C ARG A 556 -6.07 -40.77 -10.38
N THR A 557 -7.13 -40.20 -9.81
CA THR A 557 -8.51 -40.49 -10.24
C THR A 557 -8.73 -40.07 -11.70
N VAL A 558 -8.27 -38.92 -12.12
CA VAL A 558 -8.38 -38.47 -13.53
C VAL A 558 -7.59 -39.41 -14.46
N ARG A 559 -6.40 -39.87 -14.05
CA ARG A 559 -5.55 -40.75 -14.86
C ARG A 559 -6.12 -42.18 -14.97
N THR A 560 -6.79 -42.71 -13.94
CA THR A 560 -7.21 -44.12 -13.86
C THR A 560 -8.71 -44.34 -14.09
N SER A 561 -9.55 -43.31 -13.94
CA SER A 561 -11.02 -43.41 -14.03
C SER A 561 -11.61 -42.23 -14.82
N ALA A 562 -12.36 -41.34 -14.15
CA ALA A 562 -12.83 -40.09 -14.72
C ALA A 562 -13.03 -39.03 -13.62
N GLY A 563 -12.43 -37.87 -13.83
CA GLY A 563 -12.62 -36.68 -13.02
C GLY A 563 -13.62 -35.70 -13.65
N LEU A 564 -14.26 -34.89 -12.80
CA LEU A 564 -15.18 -33.82 -13.20
C LEU A 564 -14.76 -32.53 -12.53
N ILE A 565 -14.49 -31.50 -13.33
CA ILE A 565 -14.12 -30.14 -12.82
C ILE A 565 -15.11 -29.10 -13.29
N ASP A 566 -15.47 -28.19 -12.40
CA ASP A 566 -16.24 -27.00 -12.72
C ASP A 566 -15.35 -25.95 -13.40
N VAL A 567 -15.61 -25.71 -14.68
CA VAL A 567 -14.95 -24.68 -15.51
C VAL A 567 -15.93 -23.59 -15.93
N SER A 568 -17.03 -23.42 -15.19
CA SER A 568 -18.05 -22.38 -15.46
C SER A 568 -17.51 -20.95 -15.39
N THR A 569 -16.33 -20.77 -14.82
CA THR A 569 -15.67 -19.46 -14.70
C THR A 569 -14.97 -19.00 -15.98
N LEU A 570 -14.72 -19.90 -16.95
CA LEU A 570 -14.18 -19.53 -18.25
C LEU A 570 -15.07 -18.49 -18.93
N GLY A 571 -14.48 -17.52 -19.60
CA GLY A 571 -15.20 -16.63 -20.49
C GLY A 571 -15.92 -17.42 -21.58
N LYS A 572 -17.17 -17.10 -21.85
CA LYS A 572 -17.98 -17.70 -22.90
C LYS A 572 -18.56 -16.58 -23.76
N ILE A 573 -18.06 -16.44 -24.97
CA ILE A 573 -18.39 -15.33 -25.87
C ILE A 573 -18.93 -15.90 -27.17
N GLU A 574 -20.09 -15.42 -27.60
CA GLU A 574 -20.72 -15.81 -28.88
C GLU A 574 -20.64 -14.65 -29.87
N LEU A 575 -20.26 -14.96 -31.09
CA LEU A 575 -20.19 -14.02 -32.20
C LEU A 575 -21.20 -14.45 -33.27
N ARG A 576 -21.97 -13.48 -33.78
CA ARG A 576 -22.96 -13.68 -34.87
C ARG A 576 -22.86 -12.56 -35.88
N GLY A 577 -22.83 -12.88 -37.11
CA GLY A 577 -22.85 -11.94 -38.21
C GLY A 577 -21.92 -12.31 -39.36
N PRO A 578 -22.09 -11.68 -40.52
CA PRO A 578 -21.35 -12.02 -41.75
C PRO A 578 -19.85 -11.85 -41.58
N ASP A 579 -19.40 -10.90 -40.75
CA ASP A 579 -17.99 -10.62 -40.53
C ASP A 579 -17.41 -11.33 -39.29
N ALA A 580 -18.15 -12.25 -38.64
CA ALA A 580 -17.66 -12.94 -37.46
C ALA A 580 -16.36 -13.71 -37.72
N GLY A 581 -16.25 -14.40 -38.85
CA GLY A 581 -15.02 -15.08 -39.27
C GLY A 581 -13.87 -14.10 -39.57
N GLU A 582 -14.15 -12.92 -40.12
CA GLU A 582 -13.15 -11.87 -40.37
C GLU A 582 -12.61 -11.28 -39.08
N LEU A 583 -13.48 -11.00 -38.11
CA LEU A 583 -13.06 -10.51 -36.80
C LEU A 583 -12.07 -11.49 -36.15
N LEU A 584 -12.41 -12.78 -36.13
CA LEU A 584 -11.53 -13.80 -35.54
C LEU A 584 -10.24 -13.98 -36.33
N GLU A 585 -10.30 -13.88 -37.66
CA GLU A 585 -9.12 -13.96 -38.51
C GLU A 585 -8.10 -12.87 -38.21
N ARG A 586 -8.56 -11.65 -37.85
CA ARG A 586 -7.69 -10.53 -37.51
C ARG A 586 -7.23 -10.52 -36.05
N ILE A 587 -8.02 -11.08 -35.13
CA ILE A 587 -7.71 -11.08 -33.69
C ILE A 587 -6.74 -12.21 -33.31
N TYR A 588 -6.98 -13.41 -33.82
CA TYR A 588 -6.20 -14.61 -33.43
C TYR A 588 -4.95 -14.79 -34.31
N LEU A 589 -3.94 -15.44 -33.75
CA LEU A 589 -2.69 -15.79 -34.44
C LEU A 589 -2.89 -16.78 -35.59
N ASN A 590 -3.82 -17.71 -35.41
CA ASN A 590 -4.16 -18.77 -36.40
C ASN A 590 -5.40 -18.41 -37.25
N SER A 591 -5.63 -19.17 -38.34
CA SER A 591 -6.78 -18.94 -39.24
C SER A 591 -8.10 -19.44 -38.62
N TRP A 592 -9.19 -18.76 -38.93
CA TRP A 592 -10.54 -19.07 -38.44
C TRP A 592 -11.57 -19.22 -39.56
N LYS A 593 -11.33 -18.62 -40.73
CA LYS A 593 -12.27 -18.69 -41.87
C LYS A 593 -12.38 -20.12 -42.43
N ASP A 594 -11.32 -20.89 -42.37
CA ASP A 594 -11.26 -22.27 -42.84
C ASP A 594 -11.82 -23.30 -41.82
N LEU A 595 -12.21 -22.88 -40.62
CA LEU A 595 -12.77 -23.77 -39.61
C LEU A 595 -14.15 -24.27 -40.08
N LYS A 596 -14.33 -25.60 -40.18
CA LYS A 596 -15.60 -26.21 -40.58
C LYS A 596 -16.64 -26.10 -39.48
N VAL A 597 -17.92 -25.97 -39.84
CA VAL A 597 -19.07 -26.03 -38.90
C VAL A 597 -19.01 -27.33 -38.12
N GLY A 598 -19.26 -27.28 -36.79
CA GLY A 598 -19.18 -28.40 -35.88
C GLY A 598 -17.75 -28.79 -35.48
N ARG A 599 -16.77 -27.96 -35.80
CA ARG A 599 -15.37 -28.14 -35.38
C ARG A 599 -14.95 -27.02 -34.40
N ALA A 600 -14.00 -27.35 -33.55
CA ALA A 600 -13.36 -26.42 -32.61
C ALA A 600 -11.87 -26.28 -32.96
N ARG A 601 -11.28 -25.20 -32.49
CA ARG A 601 -9.86 -24.87 -32.67
C ARG A 601 -9.34 -24.15 -31.44
N TYR A 602 -8.16 -24.55 -30.97
CA TYR A 602 -7.39 -23.78 -30.00
C TYR A 602 -6.74 -22.61 -30.70
N GLY A 603 -6.79 -21.44 -30.10
CA GLY A 603 -6.19 -20.21 -30.61
C GLY A 603 -5.69 -19.31 -29.51
N ALA A 604 -4.70 -18.48 -29.82
CA ALA A 604 -4.17 -17.43 -28.94
C ALA A 604 -4.27 -16.07 -29.61
N MET A 605 -4.37 -15.06 -28.79
CA MET A 605 -4.41 -13.64 -29.15
C MET A 605 -3.17 -12.94 -28.62
N CYS A 606 -2.70 -11.91 -29.33
CA CYS A 606 -1.65 -11.04 -28.83
C CYS A 606 -2.02 -9.56 -29.00
N THR A 607 -1.31 -8.70 -28.29
CA THR A 607 -1.38 -7.24 -28.45
C THR A 607 -0.70 -6.82 -29.76
N GLU A 608 -0.76 -5.53 -30.10
CA GLU A 608 -0.06 -4.96 -31.27
C GLU A 608 1.45 -5.13 -31.17
N GLU A 609 2.00 -5.15 -29.97
CA GLU A 609 3.42 -5.40 -29.66
C GLU A 609 3.79 -6.90 -29.68
N GLY A 610 2.88 -7.76 -30.10
CA GLY A 610 3.11 -9.21 -30.17
C GLY A 610 3.21 -9.93 -28.83
N ILE A 611 2.70 -9.34 -27.76
CA ILE A 611 2.67 -9.94 -26.43
C ILE A 611 1.40 -10.80 -26.30
N LEU A 612 1.54 -12.00 -25.77
CA LEU A 612 0.40 -12.88 -25.51
C LEU A 612 -0.61 -12.22 -24.57
N PHE A 613 -1.84 -12.09 -25.06
CA PHE A 613 -2.92 -11.43 -24.37
C PHE A 613 -3.88 -12.42 -23.69
N ASP A 614 -4.35 -13.43 -24.45
CA ASP A 614 -5.18 -14.53 -23.94
C ASP A 614 -5.18 -15.71 -24.93
N ASP A 615 -5.69 -16.85 -24.46
CA ASP A 615 -5.91 -18.03 -25.27
C ASP A 615 -7.29 -18.64 -24.99
N GLY A 616 -7.66 -19.62 -25.79
CA GLY A 616 -8.88 -20.37 -25.58
C GLY A 616 -9.25 -21.28 -26.74
N VAL A 617 -10.37 -21.97 -26.60
CA VAL A 617 -10.94 -22.79 -27.64
C VAL A 617 -12.16 -22.11 -28.24
N GLY A 618 -12.20 -22.01 -29.55
CA GLY A 618 -13.39 -21.55 -30.25
C GLY A 618 -13.96 -22.62 -31.15
N ALA A 619 -15.28 -22.61 -31.30
CA ALA A 619 -16.03 -23.53 -32.17
C ALA A 619 -16.86 -22.76 -33.20
N ARG A 620 -16.96 -23.26 -34.43
CA ARG A 620 -17.88 -22.73 -35.44
C ARG A 620 -19.21 -23.48 -35.35
N LEU A 621 -20.26 -22.72 -34.92
CA LEU A 621 -21.60 -23.25 -34.72
C LEU A 621 -22.43 -23.24 -36.02
N GLY A 622 -22.20 -22.23 -36.87
CA GLY A 622 -22.90 -22.05 -38.14
C GLY A 622 -22.04 -21.27 -39.13
N SER A 623 -22.61 -20.93 -40.29
CA SER A 623 -21.90 -20.20 -41.35
C SER A 623 -21.33 -18.88 -40.81
N GLU A 624 -22.10 -18.17 -39.99
CA GLU A 624 -21.83 -16.84 -39.45
C GLU A 624 -21.85 -16.81 -37.90
N GLN A 625 -21.67 -17.97 -37.27
CA GLN A 625 -21.79 -18.10 -35.83
C GLN A 625 -20.62 -18.85 -35.23
N TYR A 626 -19.96 -18.22 -34.24
CA TYR A 626 -18.83 -18.76 -33.51
C TYR A 626 -19.06 -18.66 -32.00
N TYR A 627 -18.45 -19.57 -31.27
CA TYR A 627 -18.49 -19.64 -29.80
C TYR A 627 -17.08 -19.80 -29.28
N LEU A 628 -16.65 -18.90 -28.39
CA LEU A 628 -15.31 -18.83 -27.86
C LEU A 628 -15.29 -19.05 -26.36
N THR A 629 -14.23 -19.69 -25.88
CA THR A 629 -13.87 -19.64 -24.46
C THR A 629 -12.62 -18.75 -24.28
N ALA A 630 -12.51 -18.14 -23.10
CA ALA A 630 -11.39 -17.28 -22.71
C ALA A 630 -10.99 -17.58 -21.26
N THR A 631 -9.77 -17.23 -20.88
CA THR A 631 -9.28 -17.43 -19.52
C THR A 631 -10.16 -16.72 -18.48
N THR A 632 -10.43 -17.37 -17.34
CA THR A 632 -11.32 -16.88 -16.27
C THR A 632 -11.02 -15.44 -15.86
N GLY A 633 -9.76 -15.12 -15.58
CA GLY A 633 -9.34 -13.80 -15.13
C GLY A 633 -9.40 -12.72 -16.21
N ASN A 634 -9.37 -13.12 -17.49
CA ASN A 634 -9.24 -12.21 -18.63
C ASN A 634 -10.52 -12.12 -19.48
N ALA A 635 -11.57 -12.83 -19.10
CA ALA A 635 -12.80 -12.93 -19.89
C ALA A 635 -13.45 -11.58 -20.24
N ASP A 636 -13.50 -10.66 -19.28
CA ASP A 636 -14.08 -9.32 -19.49
C ASP A 636 -13.17 -8.47 -20.39
N ALA A 637 -11.85 -8.59 -20.27
CA ALA A 637 -10.89 -7.89 -21.13
C ALA A 637 -10.96 -8.40 -22.59
N VAL A 638 -11.05 -9.71 -22.79
CA VAL A 638 -11.23 -10.31 -24.14
C VAL A 638 -12.54 -9.83 -24.75
N PHE A 639 -13.62 -9.81 -23.99
CA PHE A 639 -14.90 -9.29 -24.48
C PHE A 639 -14.79 -7.83 -24.93
N GLN A 640 -14.17 -6.97 -24.11
CA GLN A 640 -13.94 -5.55 -24.45
C GLN A 640 -13.04 -5.41 -25.68
N TRP A 641 -11.99 -6.22 -25.78
CA TRP A 641 -11.06 -6.26 -26.90
C TRP A 641 -11.77 -6.57 -28.23
N LEU A 642 -12.62 -7.60 -28.24
CA LEU A 642 -13.43 -7.97 -29.40
C LEU A 642 -14.41 -6.85 -29.79
N GLN A 643 -15.07 -6.22 -28.81
CA GLN A 643 -15.99 -5.10 -29.04
C GLN A 643 -15.27 -3.88 -29.63
N MET A 644 -14.12 -3.52 -29.08
CA MET A 644 -13.32 -2.39 -29.52
C MET A 644 -12.87 -2.56 -30.97
N TRP A 645 -12.28 -3.72 -31.30
CA TRP A 645 -11.77 -3.97 -32.63
C TRP A 645 -12.88 -4.17 -33.68
N ARG A 646 -14.00 -4.79 -33.29
CA ARG A 646 -15.20 -4.81 -34.12
C ARG A 646 -15.61 -3.39 -34.54
N ALA A 647 -15.68 -2.47 -33.56
CA ALA A 647 -16.07 -1.09 -33.81
C ALA A 647 -15.01 -0.34 -34.63
N THR A 648 -13.74 -0.49 -34.33
CA THR A 648 -12.60 0.15 -35.02
C THR A 648 -12.54 -0.25 -36.50
N TRP A 649 -12.82 -1.52 -36.82
CA TRP A 649 -12.79 -2.03 -38.17
C TRP A 649 -14.14 -1.94 -38.90
N GLY A 650 -15.18 -1.44 -38.25
CA GLY A 650 -16.50 -1.29 -38.84
C GLY A 650 -17.17 -2.63 -39.24
N LEU A 651 -16.86 -3.73 -38.53
CA LEU A 651 -17.35 -5.07 -38.87
C LEU A 651 -18.77 -5.30 -38.37
N ASN A 652 -19.57 -5.95 -39.22
CA ASN A 652 -20.95 -6.31 -38.93
C ASN A 652 -21.01 -7.64 -38.14
N VAL A 653 -20.76 -7.55 -36.84
CA VAL A 653 -20.75 -8.67 -35.90
C VAL A 653 -21.44 -8.26 -34.61
N ILE A 654 -22.30 -9.12 -34.09
CA ILE A 654 -22.84 -9.04 -32.73
C ILE A 654 -21.97 -9.90 -31.84
N VAL A 655 -21.38 -9.31 -30.77
CA VAL A 655 -20.57 -10.02 -29.76
C VAL A 655 -21.34 -10.06 -28.46
N VAL A 656 -21.61 -11.25 -27.94
CA VAL A 656 -22.44 -11.46 -26.75
C VAL A 656 -21.63 -12.22 -25.68
N ASN A 657 -21.56 -11.63 -24.47
CA ASN A 657 -20.97 -12.32 -23.32
C ASN A 657 -22.00 -13.26 -22.68
N GLN A 658 -21.74 -14.56 -22.78
CA GLN A 658 -22.59 -15.65 -22.23
C GLN A 658 -22.03 -16.24 -20.94
N THR A 659 -20.99 -15.64 -20.36
CA THR A 659 -20.26 -16.23 -19.23
C THR A 659 -21.15 -16.58 -18.05
N SER A 660 -22.08 -15.71 -17.69
CA SER A 660 -23.00 -15.97 -16.57
C SER A 660 -24.24 -16.79 -16.96
N ASN A 661 -24.57 -16.86 -18.24
CA ASN A 661 -25.77 -17.59 -18.72
C ASN A 661 -25.52 -19.10 -18.89
N LEU A 662 -24.26 -19.46 -19.15
CA LEU A 662 -23.85 -20.84 -19.35
C LEU A 662 -22.88 -21.28 -18.24
N ALA A 663 -23.16 -22.43 -17.66
CA ALA A 663 -22.18 -23.19 -16.90
C ALA A 663 -21.36 -24.09 -17.84
N ALA A 664 -20.17 -24.45 -17.40
CA ALA A 664 -19.30 -25.38 -18.11
C ALA A 664 -18.64 -26.34 -17.12
N MET A 665 -18.53 -27.59 -17.50
CA MET A 665 -17.86 -28.63 -16.74
C MET A 665 -17.04 -29.52 -17.68
N ASN A 666 -15.87 -29.96 -17.20
CA ASN A 666 -15.01 -30.83 -17.98
C ASN A 666 -14.97 -32.21 -17.33
N LEU A 667 -15.44 -33.21 -18.06
CA LEU A 667 -15.38 -34.63 -17.72
C LEU A 667 -14.15 -35.23 -18.41
N ALA A 668 -13.14 -35.66 -17.68
CA ALA A 668 -11.88 -36.11 -18.24
C ALA A 668 -11.37 -37.39 -17.58
N GLY A 669 -10.82 -38.30 -18.38
CA GLY A 669 -10.25 -39.56 -17.94
C GLY A 669 -10.56 -40.72 -18.90
N PRO A 670 -9.91 -41.87 -18.74
CA PRO A 670 -10.11 -43.04 -19.63
C PRO A 670 -11.57 -43.54 -19.69
N HIS A 671 -12.31 -43.39 -18.61
CA HIS A 671 -13.70 -43.82 -18.54
C HIS A 671 -14.73 -42.72 -18.88
N ALA A 672 -14.28 -41.50 -19.22
CA ALA A 672 -15.14 -40.33 -19.46
C ALA A 672 -16.20 -40.62 -20.56
N ARG A 673 -15.81 -41.29 -21.64
CA ARG A 673 -16.73 -41.63 -22.74
C ARG A 673 -17.83 -42.60 -22.28
N GLN A 674 -17.46 -43.62 -21.52
CA GLN A 674 -18.43 -44.66 -21.03
C GLN A 674 -19.45 -44.03 -20.07
N MET A 675 -19.01 -43.06 -19.25
CA MET A 675 -19.91 -42.35 -18.34
C MET A 675 -20.85 -41.43 -19.12
N LEU A 676 -20.30 -40.64 -20.03
CA LEU A 676 -21.11 -39.73 -20.85
C LEU A 676 -22.15 -40.46 -21.70
N ALA A 677 -21.78 -41.61 -22.29
CA ALA A 677 -22.70 -42.45 -23.11
C ALA A 677 -23.94 -42.94 -22.36
N LYS A 678 -23.88 -43.03 -21.02
CA LYS A 678 -25.05 -43.43 -20.20
C LYS A 678 -26.06 -42.29 -20.01
N LEU A 679 -25.65 -41.05 -20.30
CA LEU A 679 -26.43 -39.85 -20.00
C LEU A 679 -26.88 -39.08 -21.24
N THR A 680 -26.50 -39.56 -22.45
CA THR A 680 -26.82 -38.86 -23.71
C THR A 680 -27.19 -39.83 -24.81
N ASP A 681 -28.10 -39.42 -25.68
CA ASP A 681 -28.45 -40.15 -26.90
C ASP A 681 -27.51 -39.86 -28.08
N LEU A 682 -26.54 -38.92 -27.89
CA LEU A 682 -25.54 -38.63 -28.91
C LEU A 682 -24.57 -39.80 -29.05
N ASP A 683 -24.21 -40.14 -30.28
CA ASP A 683 -23.08 -41.05 -30.53
C ASP A 683 -21.77 -40.35 -30.15
N VAL A 684 -21.25 -40.74 -28.98
CA VAL A 684 -19.97 -40.23 -28.44
C VAL A 684 -18.78 -41.13 -28.83
N SER A 685 -18.93 -42.05 -29.81
CA SER A 685 -17.85 -42.87 -30.35
C SER A 685 -16.71 -41.99 -30.90
N ALA A 686 -15.51 -42.54 -31.03
CA ALA A 686 -14.35 -41.80 -31.55
C ALA A 686 -14.57 -41.31 -32.98
N THR A 687 -15.37 -42.07 -33.76
CA THR A 687 -15.65 -41.77 -35.18
C THR A 687 -16.71 -40.68 -35.30
N ALA A 688 -17.83 -40.79 -34.58
CA ALA A 688 -18.91 -39.81 -34.66
C ALA A 688 -18.60 -38.51 -33.94
N PHE A 689 -17.75 -38.57 -32.88
CA PHE A 689 -17.34 -37.41 -32.11
C PHE A 689 -15.82 -37.35 -31.99
N PRO A 690 -15.09 -36.99 -33.11
CA PRO A 690 -13.64 -36.94 -33.12
C PRO A 690 -13.09 -35.79 -32.29
N TYR A 691 -11.79 -35.83 -31.96
CA TYR A 691 -11.08 -34.76 -31.23
C TYR A 691 -11.26 -33.38 -31.93
N MET A 692 -11.46 -32.34 -31.14
CA MET A 692 -11.82 -31.00 -31.60
C MET A 692 -13.11 -30.94 -32.42
N ALA A 693 -14.06 -31.82 -32.16
CA ALA A 693 -15.44 -31.69 -32.63
C ALA A 693 -16.32 -31.01 -31.59
N MET A 694 -17.35 -30.36 -32.06
CA MET A 694 -18.43 -29.78 -31.27
C MET A 694 -19.76 -30.37 -31.72
N ARG A 695 -20.62 -30.67 -30.75
CA ARG A 695 -21.98 -31.18 -30.96
C ARG A 695 -22.97 -30.50 -30.02
N GLU A 696 -24.16 -30.30 -30.47
CA GLU A 696 -25.30 -29.91 -29.62
C GLU A 696 -26.21 -31.12 -29.44
N GLY A 697 -26.68 -31.29 -28.19
CA GLY A 697 -27.57 -32.42 -27.84
C GLY A 697 -27.94 -32.35 -26.37
N LYS A 698 -28.57 -33.43 -25.86
CA LYS A 698 -28.98 -33.51 -24.45
C LYS A 698 -28.06 -34.42 -23.66
N VAL A 699 -27.71 -34.01 -22.43
CA VAL A 699 -27.04 -34.86 -21.43
C VAL A 699 -27.89 -34.87 -20.16
N ALA A 700 -28.29 -36.00 -19.68
CA ALA A 700 -29.24 -36.15 -18.57
C ALA A 700 -30.52 -35.32 -18.75
N GLY A 701 -31.03 -35.24 -19.98
CA GLY A 701 -32.19 -34.42 -20.35
C GLY A 701 -31.90 -32.88 -20.54
N VAL A 702 -30.71 -32.41 -20.17
CA VAL A 702 -30.32 -30.99 -20.24
C VAL A 702 -29.77 -30.67 -21.64
N PRO A 703 -30.23 -29.60 -22.33
CA PRO A 703 -29.64 -29.17 -23.59
C PRO A 703 -28.22 -28.67 -23.36
N CYS A 704 -27.27 -29.21 -24.11
CA CYS A 704 -25.85 -28.93 -23.94
C CYS A 704 -25.14 -28.69 -25.27
N ARG A 705 -24.05 -27.88 -25.22
CA ARG A 705 -22.98 -27.88 -26.21
C ARG A 705 -21.82 -28.69 -25.67
N LEU A 706 -21.42 -29.70 -26.41
CA LEU A 706 -20.32 -30.58 -26.05
C LEU A 706 -19.14 -30.36 -26.98
N LEU A 707 -17.96 -30.17 -26.38
CA LEU A 707 -16.70 -30.09 -27.10
C LEU A 707 -15.82 -31.26 -26.67
N ARG A 708 -15.33 -32.02 -27.63
CA ARG A 708 -14.36 -33.07 -27.35
C ARG A 708 -12.97 -32.51 -27.34
N LEU A 709 -12.53 -32.14 -26.17
CA LEU A 709 -11.21 -31.58 -25.91
C LEU A 709 -10.71 -31.98 -24.52
N GLY A 710 -9.43 -31.94 -24.27
CA GLY A 710 -8.84 -32.28 -22.99
C GLY A 710 -7.67 -31.35 -22.66
N PHE A 711 -7.82 -30.58 -21.60
CA PHE A 711 -6.76 -29.73 -21.06
C PHE A 711 -5.80 -30.51 -20.14
N VAL A 712 -6.31 -31.54 -19.48
CA VAL A 712 -5.57 -32.35 -18.50
C VAL A 712 -4.79 -33.54 -19.09
N GLY A 713 -4.74 -33.64 -20.40
CA GLY A 713 -3.98 -34.70 -21.08
C GLY A 713 -4.68 -36.07 -21.21
N GLU A 714 -5.95 -36.17 -20.80
CA GLU A 714 -6.81 -37.36 -20.93
C GLU A 714 -7.94 -37.11 -21.92
N LEU A 715 -8.64 -38.21 -22.27
CA LEU A 715 -9.88 -38.12 -23.02
C LEU A 715 -10.87 -37.24 -22.28
N GLY A 716 -11.28 -36.11 -22.86
CA GLY A 716 -12.09 -35.11 -22.18
C GLY A 716 -13.29 -34.65 -23.03
N TYR A 717 -14.34 -34.26 -22.34
CA TYR A 717 -15.52 -33.59 -22.87
C TYR A 717 -15.83 -32.38 -22.02
N GLU A 718 -15.79 -31.19 -22.66
CA GLU A 718 -16.26 -29.97 -22.03
C GLU A 718 -17.76 -29.81 -22.38
N ILE A 719 -18.58 -29.72 -21.34
CA ILE A 719 -20.05 -29.75 -21.44
C ILE A 719 -20.55 -28.39 -20.96
N HIS A 720 -21.14 -27.62 -21.88
CA HIS A 720 -21.70 -26.30 -21.58
C HIS A 720 -23.23 -26.42 -21.56
N CYS A 721 -23.88 -25.92 -20.52
CA CYS A 721 -25.32 -25.97 -20.36
C CYS A 721 -25.88 -24.68 -19.77
N PRO A 722 -27.19 -24.42 -19.84
CA PRO A 722 -27.80 -23.31 -19.12
C PRO A 722 -27.45 -23.33 -17.63
N ALA A 723 -27.05 -22.20 -17.08
CA ALA A 723 -26.59 -22.07 -15.69
C ALA A 723 -27.66 -22.59 -14.68
N SER A 724 -28.93 -22.36 -14.97
CA SER A 724 -30.07 -22.83 -14.13
C SER A 724 -30.21 -24.34 -14.04
N LEU A 725 -29.67 -25.10 -15.00
CA LEU A 725 -29.74 -26.54 -15.06
C LEU A 725 -28.42 -27.24 -14.69
N ALA A 726 -27.38 -26.44 -14.42
CA ALA A 726 -26.03 -26.93 -14.24
C ALA A 726 -25.88 -27.87 -13.04
N ARG A 727 -26.53 -27.58 -11.91
CA ARG A 727 -26.48 -28.41 -10.72
C ARG A 727 -27.05 -29.82 -10.99
N HIS A 728 -28.18 -29.90 -11.66
CA HIS A 728 -28.78 -31.19 -12.04
C HIS A 728 -27.82 -32.02 -12.92
N LEU A 729 -27.20 -31.39 -13.92
CA LEU A 729 -26.24 -32.06 -14.79
C LEU A 729 -24.99 -32.51 -14.05
N TRP A 730 -24.45 -31.66 -13.16
CA TRP A 730 -23.32 -31.99 -12.31
C TRP A 730 -23.60 -33.23 -11.45
N GLU A 731 -24.74 -33.24 -10.74
CA GLU A 731 -25.15 -34.35 -9.86
C GLU A 731 -25.36 -35.64 -10.67
N ALA A 732 -25.93 -35.56 -11.87
CA ALA A 732 -26.09 -36.73 -12.76
C ALA A 732 -24.73 -37.34 -13.18
N LEU A 733 -23.74 -36.48 -13.49
CA LEU A 733 -22.39 -36.95 -13.83
C LEU A 733 -21.66 -37.57 -12.63
N ILE A 734 -21.83 -37.01 -11.44
CA ILE A 734 -21.32 -37.60 -10.19
C ILE A 734 -21.96 -38.97 -9.93
N GLN A 735 -23.27 -39.09 -10.10
CA GLN A 735 -24.01 -40.38 -9.96
C GLN A 735 -23.59 -41.42 -11.01
N ALA A 736 -23.20 -40.98 -12.20
CA ALA A 736 -22.64 -41.88 -13.23
C ALA A 736 -21.24 -42.39 -12.91
N GLY A 737 -20.59 -41.88 -11.81
CA GLY A 737 -19.32 -42.35 -11.30
C GLY A 737 -18.16 -41.36 -11.44
N ALA A 738 -18.38 -40.18 -11.97
CA ALA A 738 -17.33 -39.13 -12.03
C ALA A 738 -16.97 -38.67 -10.63
N ARG A 739 -15.69 -38.34 -10.41
CA ARG A 739 -15.18 -37.81 -9.14
C ARG A 739 -14.81 -36.35 -9.31
N PRO A 740 -15.19 -35.46 -8.38
CA PRO A 740 -14.82 -34.05 -8.46
C PRO A 740 -13.31 -33.91 -8.29
N PHE A 741 -12.73 -32.96 -8.99
CA PHE A 741 -11.34 -32.51 -8.77
C PHE A 741 -11.22 -31.01 -8.90
N GLY A 742 -10.24 -30.43 -8.22
CA GLY A 742 -10.03 -29.00 -8.13
C GLY A 742 -8.96 -28.45 -9.09
N VAL A 743 -8.76 -27.13 -8.98
CA VAL A 743 -7.79 -26.37 -9.81
C VAL A 743 -6.37 -26.84 -9.57
N GLU A 744 -6.03 -27.25 -8.34
CA GLU A 744 -4.67 -27.69 -8.03
C GLU A 744 -4.33 -29.01 -8.77
N ALA A 745 -5.25 -29.97 -8.78
CA ALA A 745 -5.08 -31.16 -9.59
C ALA A 745 -5.05 -30.84 -11.10
N GLN A 746 -5.87 -29.89 -11.56
CA GLN A 746 -5.84 -29.42 -12.95
C GLN A 746 -4.47 -28.85 -13.31
N ARG A 747 -3.84 -28.07 -12.44
CA ARG A 747 -2.49 -27.49 -12.63
C ARG A 747 -1.43 -28.57 -12.79
N ILE A 748 -1.46 -29.60 -11.98
CA ILE A 748 -0.51 -30.72 -12.09
C ILE A 748 -0.71 -31.47 -13.41
N LEU A 749 -1.93 -31.85 -13.73
CA LEU A 749 -2.29 -32.62 -14.92
C LEU A 749 -1.94 -31.88 -16.22
N ARG A 750 -2.19 -30.57 -16.29
CA ARG A 750 -1.87 -29.77 -17.47
C ARG A 750 -0.36 -29.59 -17.67
N LEU A 751 0.42 -29.51 -16.57
CA LEU A 751 1.88 -29.45 -16.62
C LEU A 751 2.45 -30.74 -17.21
N GLU A 752 1.98 -31.90 -16.76
CA GLU A 752 2.38 -33.19 -17.31
C GLU A 752 2.09 -33.30 -18.82
N LYS A 753 1.01 -32.62 -19.28
CA LYS A 753 0.67 -32.57 -20.72
C LYS A 753 1.45 -31.49 -21.48
N GLY A 754 1.97 -30.48 -20.78
CA GLY A 754 2.64 -29.33 -21.38
C GLY A 754 1.70 -28.25 -21.93
N HIS A 755 0.48 -28.14 -21.38
CA HIS A 755 -0.43 -27.05 -21.72
C HIS A 755 -0.12 -25.79 -20.92
N LEU A 756 -0.13 -24.63 -21.58
CA LEU A 756 0.09 -23.32 -20.99
C LEU A 756 -1.15 -22.79 -20.29
N ILE A 757 -0.92 -21.94 -19.30
CA ILE A 757 -1.89 -21.00 -18.76
C ILE A 757 -1.32 -19.58 -18.93
N ILE A 758 -1.96 -18.80 -19.81
CA ILE A 758 -1.55 -17.40 -20.02
C ILE A 758 -1.71 -16.62 -18.71
N GLY A 759 -0.67 -15.82 -18.37
CA GLY A 759 -0.59 -15.06 -17.14
C GLY A 759 -0.06 -15.84 -15.92
N GLN A 760 0.14 -17.18 -16.06
CA GLN A 760 0.84 -17.99 -15.07
C GLN A 760 2.21 -18.48 -15.62
N ASP A 761 2.25 -19.03 -16.83
CA ASP A 761 3.47 -19.47 -17.49
C ASP A 761 4.04 -18.40 -18.43
N THR A 762 3.34 -17.29 -18.58
CA THR A 762 3.72 -16.13 -19.39
C THR A 762 3.56 -14.86 -18.57
N ASP A 763 4.30 -13.83 -18.92
CA ASP A 763 4.23 -12.49 -18.31
C ASP A 763 3.82 -11.43 -19.35
N ALA A 764 3.81 -10.16 -18.94
CA ALA A 764 3.47 -9.03 -19.79
C ALA A 764 4.51 -8.72 -20.91
N LEU A 765 5.56 -9.53 -21.04
CA LEU A 765 6.60 -9.40 -22.06
C LEU A 765 6.70 -10.64 -22.94
N SER A 766 6.01 -11.71 -22.64
CA SER A 766 6.08 -12.99 -23.33
C SER A 766 5.36 -12.94 -24.68
N SER A 767 6.10 -13.23 -25.75
CA SER A 767 5.53 -13.42 -27.09
C SER A 767 5.15 -14.88 -27.35
N PRO A 768 4.35 -15.18 -28.39
CA PRO A 768 4.09 -16.56 -28.82
C PRO A 768 5.36 -17.34 -29.16
N LEU A 769 6.43 -16.66 -29.59
CA LEU A 769 7.71 -17.28 -29.91
C LEU A 769 8.44 -17.74 -28.65
N ASP A 770 8.41 -16.92 -27.59
CA ASP A 770 8.99 -17.25 -26.28
C ASP A 770 8.26 -18.42 -25.63
N ALA A 771 6.93 -18.47 -25.80
CA ALA A 771 6.05 -19.49 -25.21
C ALA A 771 5.99 -20.81 -25.99
N GLY A 772 6.76 -20.96 -27.09
CA GLY A 772 6.74 -22.16 -27.93
C GLY A 772 5.47 -22.34 -28.77
N LEU A 773 4.72 -21.26 -29.00
CA LEU A 773 3.48 -21.25 -29.79
C LEU A 773 3.69 -20.79 -31.24
N GLU A 774 4.95 -20.75 -31.74
CA GLU A 774 5.25 -20.33 -33.10
C GLU A 774 4.48 -21.17 -34.17
N TRP A 775 4.24 -22.44 -33.91
CA TRP A 775 3.48 -23.32 -34.78
C TRP A 775 2.03 -22.85 -35.03
N MET A 776 1.50 -22.05 -34.17
CA MET A 776 0.14 -21.48 -34.23
C MET A 776 0.11 -20.16 -35.02
N VAL A 777 1.21 -19.50 -35.17
CA VAL A 777 1.27 -18.18 -35.82
C VAL A 777 1.25 -18.33 -37.34
N HIS A 778 0.13 -18.02 -37.97
CA HIS A 778 -0.05 -18.11 -39.41
C HIS A 778 0.42 -16.81 -40.09
N PHE A 779 1.74 -16.65 -40.28
CA PHE A 779 2.35 -15.46 -40.90
C PHE A 779 1.88 -15.18 -42.33
N GLN A 780 1.30 -16.17 -43.03
CA GLN A 780 0.76 -16.02 -44.39
C GLN A 780 -0.55 -15.24 -44.42
N LYS A 781 -1.25 -15.10 -43.29
CA LYS A 781 -2.45 -14.27 -43.18
C LYS A 781 -2.10 -12.83 -43.60
N PRO A 782 -2.98 -12.14 -44.33
CA PRO A 782 -2.72 -10.76 -44.77
C PRO A 782 -2.54 -9.81 -43.60
N ILE A 783 -3.39 -9.96 -42.55
CA ILE A 783 -3.36 -9.13 -41.37
C ILE A 783 -3.83 -9.93 -40.13
N PHE A 784 -3.15 -9.72 -39.01
CA PHE A 784 -3.63 -10.05 -37.67
C PHE A 784 -2.88 -9.20 -36.64
N HIS A 785 -3.46 -9.08 -35.44
CA HIS A 785 -2.85 -8.31 -34.37
C HIS A 785 -1.44 -8.80 -34.05
N GLY A 786 -0.50 -7.85 -33.95
CA GLY A 786 0.90 -8.10 -33.63
C GLY A 786 1.74 -8.69 -34.78
N LYS A 787 1.17 -8.90 -35.99
CA LYS A 787 1.90 -9.53 -37.09
C LYS A 787 3.25 -8.87 -37.38
N GLU A 788 3.25 -7.54 -37.57
CA GLU A 788 4.47 -6.80 -37.97
C GLU A 788 5.53 -6.88 -36.88
N PHE A 789 5.10 -6.82 -35.60
CA PHE A 789 6.03 -6.93 -34.50
C PHE A 789 6.60 -8.36 -34.39
N LEU A 790 5.76 -9.38 -34.52
CA LEU A 790 6.20 -10.78 -34.49
C LEU A 790 7.14 -11.13 -35.66
N LEU A 791 6.95 -10.54 -36.86
CA LEU A 791 7.89 -10.69 -37.96
C LEU A 791 9.28 -10.10 -37.65
N ARG A 792 9.31 -8.97 -36.93
CA ARG A 792 10.58 -8.38 -36.46
C ARG A 792 11.20 -9.23 -35.34
N LEU A 793 10.42 -9.65 -34.36
CA LEU A 793 10.91 -10.52 -33.27
C LEU A 793 11.51 -11.82 -33.82
N ARG A 794 10.92 -12.42 -34.83
CA ARG A 794 11.42 -13.65 -35.48
C ARG A 794 12.82 -13.50 -36.06
N GLN A 795 13.22 -12.28 -36.44
CA GLN A 795 14.56 -11.98 -36.98
C GLN A 795 15.59 -11.70 -35.88
N MET A 796 15.14 -11.54 -34.61
CA MET A 796 16.01 -11.24 -33.47
C MET A 796 16.40 -12.53 -32.76
N PRO A 797 17.52 -12.54 -32.02
CA PRO A 797 17.84 -13.65 -31.12
C PRO A 797 16.70 -13.87 -30.10
N ALA A 798 16.33 -15.12 -29.84
CA ALA A 798 15.32 -15.45 -28.84
C ALA A 798 15.74 -14.91 -27.47
N ARG A 799 14.84 -14.14 -26.83
CA ARG A 799 15.09 -13.58 -25.49
C ARG A 799 14.95 -14.65 -24.41
N SER A 800 13.94 -15.49 -24.54
CA SER A 800 13.60 -16.56 -23.61
C SER A 800 13.00 -17.75 -24.37
N ARG A 801 12.93 -18.89 -23.73
CA ARG A 801 12.23 -20.07 -24.25
C ARG A 801 11.54 -20.77 -23.10
N LEU A 802 10.31 -21.19 -23.33
CA LEU A 802 9.64 -22.11 -22.44
C LEU A 802 10.35 -23.46 -22.48
N VAL A 803 10.80 -23.94 -21.35
CA VAL A 803 11.42 -25.25 -21.20
C VAL A 803 10.72 -26.04 -20.10
N GLY A 804 10.61 -27.34 -20.30
CA GLY A 804 10.17 -28.27 -19.27
C GLY A 804 11.40 -28.96 -18.65
N PHE A 805 11.38 -29.17 -17.36
CA PHE A 805 12.36 -29.99 -16.67
C PHE A 805 11.66 -30.94 -15.71
N SER A 806 12.27 -32.11 -15.50
CA SER A 806 11.82 -33.10 -14.53
C SER A 806 12.84 -33.21 -13.42
N PHE A 807 12.38 -33.44 -12.20
CA PHE A 807 13.29 -33.76 -11.11
C PHE A 807 13.76 -35.21 -11.24
N PRO A 808 15.03 -35.52 -10.94
CA PRO A 808 15.50 -36.91 -10.95
C PRO A 808 14.79 -37.71 -9.87
N ASP A 809 14.69 -39.04 -10.11
CA ASP A 809 14.04 -39.98 -9.22
C ASP A 809 14.51 -39.86 -7.77
N GLU A 810 13.58 -40.05 -6.84
CA GLU A 810 13.62 -39.73 -5.40
C GLU A 810 14.76 -40.31 -4.56
N LYS A 811 15.51 -41.26 -5.09
CA LYS A 811 16.56 -42.00 -4.33
C LYS A 811 17.70 -41.17 -3.74
N GLY A 812 17.74 -39.87 -4.02
CA GLY A 812 18.74 -38.96 -3.50
C GLY A 812 18.22 -37.73 -2.76
N LEU A 813 16.91 -37.46 -2.78
CA LEU A 813 16.33 -36.24 -2.18
C LEU A 813 15.71 -36.53 -0.81
N LYS A 814 16.28 -35.96 0.25
CA LYS A 814 15.76 -36.06 1.64
C LYS A 814 14.49 -35.19 1.87
N CYS A 815 13.63 -35.02 0.87
CA CYS A 815 12.43 -34.20 0.98
C CYS A 815 11.18 -35.03 0.72
N PRO A 816 10.07 -34.82 1.46
CA PRO A 816 8.78 -35.41 1.15
C PRO A 816 8.29 -34.98 -0.25
N HIS A 817 7.51 -35.79 -0.94
CA HIS A 817 6.91 -35.52 -2.27
C HIS A 817 6.28 -34.12 -2.40
N GLU A 818 5.71 -33.60 -1.31
CA GLU A 818 5.08 -32.28 -1.26
C GLU A 818 6.05 -31.08 -1.36
N ALA A 819 7.36 -31.33 -1.16
CA ALA A 819 8.41 -30.29 -1.17
C ALA A 819 9.16 -30.17 -2.52
N LEU A 820 8.86 -31.02 -3.50
CA LEU A 820 9.50 -31.04 -4.82
C LEU A 820 8.88 -30.04 -5.82
N ARG A 821 8.29 -28.95 -5.33
CA ARG A 821 7.80 -27.86 -6.19
C ARG A 821 8.88 -26.79 -6.31
N ALA A 822 9.24 -26.46 -7.55
CA ALA A 822 9.93 -25.20 -7.80
C ALA A 822 8.93 -24.06 -7.57
N TRP A 823 9.22 -23.18 -6.61
CA TRP A 823 8.43 -21.99 -6.37
C TRP A 823 8.71 -20.97 -7.47
N GLU A 824 7.68 -20.18 -7.80
CA GLU A 824 7.84 -19.04 -8.71
C GLU A 824 9.00 -18.15 -8.25
N GLY A 825 9.91 -17.80 -9.16
CA GLY A 825 11.10 -17.02 -8.85
C GLY A 825 12.30 -17.81 -8.29
N CYS A 826 12.22 -19.16 -8.17
CA CYS A 826 13.37 -19.98 -7.84
C CYS A 826 14.44 -19.89 -8.94
N GLN A 827 15.69 -19.65 -8.54
CA GLN A 827 16.81 -19.66 -9.46
C GLN A 827 17.15 -21.11 -9.87
N VAL A 828 17.21 -21.38 -11.17
CA VAL A 828 17.75 -22.62 -11.71
C VAL A 828 19.25 -22.42 -11.90
N VAL A 829 20.07 -23.23 -11.18
CA VAL A 829 21.53 -23.18 -11.25
C VAL A 829 22.04 -24.30 -12.16
#